data_29dde6c06f5bdecde9e91aff22755292
#
_entry.id   29dde6c06f5bdecde9e91aff22755292
#
_cell.length_a   1.000
_cell.length_b   1.000
_cell.length_c   1.000
_cell.angle_alpha   90.00
_cell.angle_beta   90.00
_cell.angle_gamma   90.00
#
_symmetry.space_group_name_H-M   'P 1'
#
loop_
_entity.id
_entity.type
_entity.pdbx_description
1 polymer ?
#
loop_
_entity_poly.entity_id
_entity_poly.type
_entity_poly.pdbx_seq_one_letter_code
_entity_poly.pdbx_strand_id
1 'polypeptide(L)'
;MHLNYTIPALALALAVSGSVLEAAPKAAAVFSSWQDGQARFRHEFDPALKRLNASIDRYENTALDKLSGRLDHYDLVCVASTGNYEHTFNLAPYGKAWRQFVEDGGILLIADANYGSVLQYMLNTLGPEFALNAETCPTGSYSKRKNELPVNLDDPVMRFPENLLPRMDRRTHWAHFDKLPAGWIALKRCGDGCAIMAQKFFGKGMVLVTCHANFTTLDSKEALAGLVTNTVARLNLRNAGLTGAELKRPEGLAQSEFRLVLRGMESSSFRGLTCELTGKNSTGIFRLAPVFRIDPAKLEAVAETRLPRDVRGVTEYRLKVSRCGRELFTDTWVEDLPPFLNAAAMNKHLYPKDHSIRVLTELQPQGDALAGIILRSRLDNGSWQEHPVTGKKQVVEYPLEKTAEGRHVITFEALRNGKLRETREVEFFRHPEALYSVRADGVLLEKGKPFIPVGIYHVSWSDTPANRLAMLRDVAAAGYNTIHAGIIPSDTLESYRSFLDECAKLKVRVITEFTGKQRPEEVIRAFRGHPAVMGWNPGDEPAGQGITSAEMFRRYDTYKQLDPDHIAYTVICVPSEYKNYACGTDILAPDPYPIPSDPASSIYPRFCDARKEAMRYDTTIWAVLQSFGNYGNWARVPYSSELRVMSYLALLAGAKGLILYTYSDRNFRITDFPELYAGMKALPVELETVTPAVACGRFTRHLEGQDSLYSGSWEWNGKRITVVVNAGKKPAGFSVPAGSSGKAGIRIGKADNFRVSGGKLSGLLGAMDRIVIEE
;
A
#
# COMPACT_ATOMS: atom_id res chain seq x y z
N MET A 1 7.22 -13.24 4.90
CA MET A 1 5.89 -12.67 5.06
C MET A 1 5.81 -12.13 6.49
N HIS A 2 6.10 -10.85 6.71
CA HIS A 2 5.88 -10.19 7.98
C HIS A 2 4.45 -9.63 7.93
N LEU A 3 3.54 -10.26 8.65
CA LEU A 3 2.20 -9.74 8.86
C LEU A 3 2.30 -8.61 9.90
N ASN A 4 2.41 -7.38 9.44
CA ASN A 4 2.26 -6.22 10.31
C ASN A 4 0.76 -6.01 10.58
N TYR A 5 0.31 -6.45 11.73
CA TYR A 5 -1.02 -6.11 12.25
C TYR A 5 -0.95 -4.69 12.82
N THR A 6 -1.44 -3.70 12.08
CA THR A 6 -1.81 -2.41 12.66
C THR A 6 -3.23 -2.51 13.21
N ILE A 7 -3.35 -2.75 14.51
CA ILE A 7 -4.62 -2.61 15.23
C ILE A 7 -4.87 -1.12 15.45
N PRO A 8 -6.09 -0.59 15.22
CA PRO A 8 -6.40 0.79 15.53
C PRO A 8 -6.23 1.04 17.03
N ALA A 9 -5.46 2.06 17.38
CA ALA A 9 -5.23 2.48 18.75
C ALA A 9 -6.56 2.84 19.42
N LEU A 10 -7.03 1.99 20.31
CA LEU A 10 -8.12 2.32 21.24
C LEU A 10 -7.53 3.27 22.30
N ALA A 11 -7.91 4.52 22.25
CA ALA A 11 -7.57 5.51 23.27
C ALA A 11 -8.32 5.15 24.57
N LEU A 12 -7.63 4.52 25.51
CA LEU A 12 -8.11 4.39 26.88
C LEU A 12 -7.39 5.42 27.75
N ALA A 13 -8.10 6.51 28.06
CA ALA A 13 -7.67 7.46 29.07
C ALA A 13 -7.82 6.82 30.47
N LEU A 14 -6.72 6.59 31.18
CA LEU A 14 -6.72 6.25 32.59
C LEU A 14 -6.04 7.38 33.36
N ALA A 15 -6.84 8.06 34.16
CA ALA A 15 -6.39 8.98 35.19
C ALA A 15 -5.58 8.22 36.23
N VAL A 16 -4.32 8.59 36.42
CA VAL A 16 -3.51 8.20 37.58
C VAL A 16 -3.31 9.44 38.45
N SER A 17 -3.80 9.34 39.66
CA SER A 17 -3.71 10.34 40.71
C SER A 17 -2.28 10.60 41.17
N GLY A 18 -1.92 11.87 41.30
CA GLY A 18 -0.98 12.38 42.27
C GLY A 18 0.51 12.35 41.89
N SER A 19 0.93 13.20 40.97
CA SER A 19 2.23 13.87 40.96
C SER A 19 2.09 15.13 40.11
N VAL A 20 2.79 16.21 40.51
CA VAL A 20 2.78 17.49 39.81
C VAL A 20 3.11 17.24 38.35
N LEU A 21 2.12 17.24 37.50
CA LEU A 21 2.26 17.18 36.04
C LEU A 21 2.87 18.53 35.63
N GLU A 22 4.15 18.55 35.23
CA GLU A 22 4.60 19.61 34.31
C GLU A 22 3.65 19.58 33.11
N ALA A 23 3.10 20.73 32.77
CA ALA A 23 2.06 20.84 31.76
C ALA A 23 2.60 20.27 30.44
N ALA A 24 1.79 19.42 29.82
CA ALA A 24 2.06 18.92 28.46
C ALA A 24 2.32 20.12 27.51
N PRO A 25 3.20 19.97 26.50
CA PRO A 25 3.47 21.05 25.56
C PRO A 25 2.18 21.61 24.98
N LYS A 26 2.07 22.93 24.90
CA LYS A 26 0.96 23.58 24.23
C LYS A 26 1.33 23.89 22.81
N ALA A 27 0.60 23.35 21.86
CA ALA A 27 0.85 23.53 20.45
C ALA A 27 -0.28 24.30 19.78
N ALA A 28 0.07 25.25 18.91
CA ALA A 28 -0.84 25.81 17.92
C ALA A 28 -0.55 25.21 16.55
N ALA A 29 -1.58 24.87 15.83
CA ALA A 29 -1.48 24.40 14.47
C ALA A 29 -2.24 25.34 13.54
N VAL A 30 -1.54 25.83 12.51
CA VAL A 30 -2.07 26.75 11.51
C VAL A 30 -2.17 26.01 10.18
N PHE A 31 -3.34 26.04 9.55
CA PHE A 31 -3.59 25.38 8.30
C PHE A 31 -4.40 26.26 7.35
N SER A 32 -4.30 25.99 6.06
CA SER A 32 -5.13 26.62 5.03
C SER A 32 -6.60 26.22 5.18
N SER A 33 -7.52 27.16 4.95
CA SER A 33 -8.97 26.95 4.94
C SER A 33 -9.47 26.00 3.83
N TRP A 34 -8.62 25.63 2.89
CA TRP A 34 -8.93 24.66 1.84
C TRP A 34 -9.06 23.23 2.39
N GLN A 35 -9.92 22.42 1.74
CA GLN A 35 -10.18 21.03 2.15
C GLN A 35 -8.90 20.20 2.33
N ASP A 36 -7.91 20.39 1.46
CA ASP A 36 -6.61 19.69 1.55
C ASP A 36 -5.80 20.09 2.78
N GLY A 37 -5.87 21.36 3.23
CA GLY A 37 -5.20 21.81 4.43
C GLY A 37 -5.76 21.16 5.70
N GLN A 38 -7.07 21.05 5.80
CA GLN A 38 -7.72 20.37 6.93
C GLN A 38 -7.45 18.86 6.94
N ALA A 39 -7.45 18.23 5.76
CA ALA A 39 -7.14 16.80 5.63
C ALA A 39 -5.69 16.51 6.04
N ARG A 40 -4.73 17.30 5.58
CA ARG A 40 -3.31 17.18 5.96
C ARG A 40 -3.11 17.35 7.44
N PHE A 41 -3.76 18.36 8.04
CA PHE A 41 -3.66 18.55 9.47
C PHE A 41 -4.11 17.32 10.25
N ARG A 42 -5.29 16.78 9.96
CA ARG A 42 -5.84 15.60 10.64
C ARG A 42 -4.97 14.35 10.46
N HIS A 43 -4.36 14.20 9.31
CA HIS A 43 -3.64 12.97 8.97
C HIS A 43 -2.15 13.02 9.27
N GLU A 44 -1.57 14.20 9.37
CA GLU A 44 -0.12 14.38 9.49
C GLU A 44 0.27 15.00 10.84
N PHE A 45 -0.26 16.18 11.18
CA PHE A 45 0.13 16.89 12.39
C PHE A 45 -0.57 16.40 13.66
N ASP A 46 -1.86 16.07 13.60
CA ASP A 46 -2.61 15.56 14.76
C ASP A 46 -1.94 14.32 15.40
N PRO A 47 -1.53 13.30 14.64
CA PRO A 47 -0.82 12.16 15.20
C PRO A 47 0.54 12.54 15.82
N ALA A 48 1.27 13.48 15.18
CA ALA A 48 2.56 13.94 15.67
C ALA A 48 2.44 14.65 17.01
N LEU A 49 1.51 15.58 17.11
CA LEU A 49 1.29 16.37 18.33
C LEU A 49 0.69 15.52 19.47
N LYS A 50 -0.14 14.53 19.15
CA LYS A 50 -0.64 13.57 20.13
C LYS A 50 0.46 12.70 20.73
N ARG A 51 1.51 12.36 19.99
CA ARG A 51 2.68 11.65 20.54
C ARG A 51 3.39 12.45 21.64
N LEU A 52 3.43 13.77 21.50
CA LEU A 52 3.97 14.67 22.51
C LEU A 52 3.03 14.88 23.71
N ASN A 53 1.84 14.27 23.69
CA ASN A 53 0.75 14.56 24.64
C ASN A 53 0.43 16.07 24.68
N ALA A 54 0.61 16.77 23.55
CA ALA A 54 0.41 18.21 23.46
C ALA A 54 -1.07 18.57 23.48
N SER A 55 -1.42 19.65 24.17
CA SER A 55 -2.71 20.31 23.93
C SER A 55 -2.62 21.11 22.63
N ILE A 56 -3.63 20.97 21.75
CA ILE A 56 -3.57 21.49 20.40
C ILE A 56 -4.72 22.48 20.18
N ASP A 57 -4.38 23.73 19.95
CA ASP A 57 -5.30 24.74 19.43
C ASP A 57 -5.15 24.84 17.91
N ARG A 58 -6.26 24.92 17.18
CA ARG A 58 -6.29 24.92 15.72
C ARG A 58 -6.69 26.29 15.21
N TYR A 59 -5.93 26.80 14.27
CA TYR A 59 -6.16 28.09 13.65
C TYR A 59 -6.22 27.95 12.12
N GLU A 60 -7.21 28.54 11.51
CA GLU A 60 -7.17 28.76 10.07
C GLU A 60 -6.24 29.95 9.77
N ASN A 61 -5.67 29.96 8.58
CA ASN A 61 -4.80 31.04 8.09
C ASN A 61 -5.47 32.44 8.14
N THR A 62 -6.79 32.49 8.19
CA THR A 62 -7.58 33.72 8.36
C THR A 62 -7.63 34.25 9.80
N ALA A 63 -7.19 33.45 10.77
CA ALA A 63 -7.23 33.77 12.20
C ALA A 63 -5.82 34.01 12.80
N LEU A 64 -4.86 34.46 12.00
CA LEU A 64 -3.50 34.76 12.44
C LEU A 64 -3.41 35.91 13.45
N ASP A 65 -4.35 36.86 13.42
CA ASP A 65 -4.50 37.90 14.42
C ASP A 65 -4.73 37.32 15.82
N LYS A 66 -5.65 36.39 15.94
CA LYS A 66 -5.99 35.71 17.20
C LYS A 66 -4.82 34.89 17.73
N LEU A 67 -4.14 34.15 16.86
CA LEU A 67 -2.96 33.37 17.22
C LEU A 67 -1.83 34.29 17.67
N SER A 68 -1.54 35.33 16.89
CA SER A 68 -0.44 36.26 17.18
C SER A 68 -0.58 37.01 18.52
N GLY A 69 -1.81 37.22 18.98
CA GLY A 69 -2.13 37.76 20.30
C GLY A 69 -1.99 36.78 21.46
N ARG A 70 -1.70 35.49 21.18
CA ARG A 70 -1.65 34.39 22.17
C ARG A 70 -0.38 33.51 22.07
N LEU A 71 0.62 33.94 21.34
CA LEU A 71 1.84 33.14 21.12
C LEU A 71 2.55 32.75 22.43
N ASP A 72 2.47 33.58 23.46
CA ASP A 72 3.00 33.33 24.81
C ASP A 72 2.34 32.12 25.52
N HIS A 73 1.23 31.62 24.99
CA HIS A 73 0.52 30.45 25.50
C HIS A 73 1.04 29.12 24.90
N TYR A 74 1.91 29.17 23.90
CA TYR A 74 2.35 28.01 23.15
C TYR A 74 3.86 27.79 23.27
N ASP A 75 4.25 26.51 23.28
CA ASP A 75 5.64 26.08 23.20
C ASP A 75 6.04 25.78 21.75
N LEU A 76 5.06 25.42 20.91
CA LEU A 76 5.24 24.98 19.54
C LEU A 76 4.15 25.56 18.63
N VAL A 77 4.54 26.17 17.53
CA VAL A 77 3.64 26.56 16.44
C VAL A 77 4.01 25.81 15.19
N CYS A 78 3.07 25.00 14.69
CA CYS A 78 3.19 24.26 13.44
C CYS A 78 2.40 24.96 12.34
N VAL A 79 3.06 25.32 11.24
CA VAL A 79 2.42 25.92 10.07
C VAL A 79 2.51 24.95 8.90
N ALA A 80 1.35 24.54 8.40
CA ALA A 80 1.23 23.74 7.18
C ALA A 80 0.73 24.61 6.04
N SER A 81 1.60 24.93 5.10
CA SER A 81 1.23 25.64 3.88
C SER A 81 0.80 24.63 2.81
N THR A 82 -0.42 24.75 2.33
CA THR A 82 -1.00 23.83 1.33
C THR A 82 -1.56 24.53 0.10
N GLY A 83 -1.40 25.84 -0.01
CA GLY A 83 -2.08 26.64 -1.02
C GLY A 83 -1.16 27.37 -1.99
N ASN A 84 -1.67 27.56 -3.21
CA ASN A 84 -1.05 28.32 -4.30
C ASN A 84 -1.05 29.83 -4.11
N TYR A 85 -1.42 30.34 -2.92
CA TYR A 85 -1.75 31.74 -2.79
C TYR A 85 -0.93 32.41 -1.69
N GLU A 86 -0.07 33.32 -2.10
CA GLU A 86 0.74 34.21 -1.25
C GLU A 86 -0.09 34.98 -0.21
N HIS A 87 -1.39 35.14 -0.46
CA HIS A 87 -2.31 35.90 0.39
C HIS A 87 -2.83 35.12 1.61
N THR A 88 -2.58 33.84 1.70
CA THR A 88 -3.20 32.99 2.74
C THR A 88 -2.52 33.07 4.10
N PHE A 89 -1.26 33.52 4.16
CA PHE A 89 -0.50 33.64 5.41
C PHE A 89 0.11 35.04 5.57
N ASN A 90 -0.71 36.05 5.77
CA ASN A 90 -0.22 37.41 5.97
C ASN A 90 0.29 37.63 7.40
N LEU A 91 1.57 37.36 7.63
CA LEU A 91 2.26 37.60 8.90
C LEU A 91 2.83 39.02 9.04
N ALA A 92 2.82 39.86 8.00
CA ALA A 92 3.48 41.15 8.03
C ALA A 92 3.09 42.04 9.23
N PRO A 93 1.81 42.09 9.66
CA PRO A 93 1.45 42.88 10.86
C PRO A 93 2.00 42.27 12.17
N TYR A 94 2.35 41.00 12.20
CA TYR A 94 2.63 40.22 13.41
C TYR A 94 4.07 39.76 13.54
N GLY A 95 4.94 40.06 12.58
CA GLY A 95 6.32 39.58 12.52
C GLY A 95 7.12 39.72 13.80
N LYS A 96 6.97 40.87 14.49
CA LYS A 96 7.62 41.11 15.79
C LYS A 96 7.16 40.12 16.87
N ALA A 97 5.88 39.83 16.97
CA ALA A 97 5.35 38.91 17.97
C ALA A 97 5.82 37.48 17.70
N TRP A 98 5.84 37.05 16.45
CA TRP A 98 6.33 35.71 16.06
C TRP A 98 7.85 35.59 16.28
N ARG A 99 8.60 36.63 15.97
CA ARG A 99 10.02 36.68 16.27
C ARG A 99 10.30 36.56 17.77
N GLN A 100 9.57 37.36 18.61
CA GLN A 100 9.69 37.30 20.05
C GLN A 100 9.34 35.92 20.61
N PHE A 101 8.31 35.28 20.09
CA PHE A 101 7.97 33.92 20.44
C PHE A 101 9.15 32.97 20.28
N VAL A 102 9.86 33.02 19.15
CA VAL A 102 11.05 32.18 18.93
C VAL A 102 12.19 32.60 19.88
N GLU A 103 12.42 33.89 20.06
CA GLU A 103 13.49 34.40 20.93
C GLU A 103 13.32 33.93 22.37
N ASP A 104 12.10 33.87 22.86
CA ASP A 104 11.75 33.48 24.24
C ASP A 104 11.79 31.96 24.46
N GLY A 105 11.89 31.16 23.44
CA GLY A 105 12.04 29.69 23.55
C GLY A 105 11.03 28.88 22.77
N GLY A 106 10.16 29.54 22.02
CA GLY A 106 9.17 28.85 21.16
C GLY A 106 9.81 28.15 19.96
N ILE A 107 9.15 27.11 19.50
CA ILE A 107 9.50 26.37 18.29
C ILE A 107 8.54 26.76 17.18
N LEU A 108 9.08 27.25 16.06
CA LEU A 108 8.32 27.47 14.85
C LEU A 108 8.69 26.41 13.79
N LEU A 109 7.78 25.50 13.53
CA LEU A 109 7.91 24.48 12.49
C LEU A 109 7.06 24.88 11.28
N ILE A 110 7.71 25.13 10.14
CA ILE A 110 7.04 25.46 8.87
C ILE A 110 7.23 24.31 7.89
N ALA A 111 6.14 23.68 7.52
CA ALA A 111 6.10 22.66 6.48
C ALA A 111 5.35 23.22 5.26
N ASP A 112 6.12 23.68 4.27
CA ASP A 112 5.60 24.20 3.01
C ASP A 112 5.75 23.11 1.93
N ALA A 113 4.65 22.45 1.63
CA ALA A 113 4.68 21.36 0.70
C ALA A 113 4.67 21.79 -0.77
N ASN A 114 4.19 23.00 -1.11
CA ASN A 114 3.86 23.31 -2.50
C ASN A 114 4.57 24.54 -3.07
N TYR A 115 4.82 25.60 -2.31
CA TYR A 115 5.35 26.86 -2.86
C TYR A 115 6.37 27.51 -1.93
N GLY A 116 7.58 27.64 -2.43
CA GLY A 116 8.67 28.31 -1.74
C GLY A 116 8.39 29.80 -1.44
N SER A 117 7.56 30.46 -2.26
CA SER A 117 7.22 31.88 -2.08
C SER A 117 6.49 32.15 -0.77
N VAL A 118 5.56 31.29 -0.33
CA VAL A 118 4.85 31.46 0.95
C VAL A 118 5.82 31.32 2.11
N LEU A 119 6.69 30.30 2.08
CA LEU A 119 7.69 30.07 3.09
C LEU A 119 8.67 31.26 3.18
N GLN A 120 9.16 31.74 2.04
CA GLN A 120 10.04 32.90 1.96
C GLN A 120 9.35 34.15 2.54
N TYR A 121 8.10 34.39 2.17
CA TYR A 121 7.33 35.52 2.68
C TYR A 121 7.20 35.47 4.21
N MET A 122 6.81 34.31 4.76
CA MET A 122 6.68 34.14 6.21
C MET A 122 8.00 34.40 6.94
N LEU A 123 9.10 33.84 6.46
CA LEU A 123 10.41 34.01 7.08
C LEU A 123 10.93 35.45 6.99
N ASN A 124 10.74 36.11 5.86
CA ASN A 124 11.16 37.51 5.68
C ASN A 124 10.42 38.45 6.62
N THR A 125 9.18 38.15 6.99
CA THR A 125 8.41 38.98 7.98
C THR A 125 8.90 38.83 9.40
N LEU A 126 9.61 37.75 9.74
CA LEU A 126 10.23 37.58 11.08
C LEU A 126 11.45 38.45 11.26
N GLY A 127 12.12 38.88 10.20
CA GLY A 127 13.29 39.71 10.20
C GLY A 127 14.36 39.25 9.23
N PRO A 128 15.36 40.12 8.91
CA PRO A 128 16.37 39.83 7.90
C PRO A 128 17.24 38.60 8.23
N GLU A 129 17.42 38.28 9.50
CA GLU A 129 18.18 37.11 9.93
C GLU A 129 17.47 35.80 9.68
N PHE A 130 16.15 35.79 9.46
CA PHE A 130 15.38 34.63 9.09
C PHE A 130 15.18 34.51 7.58
N ALA A 131 15.51 35.54 6.83
CA ALA A 131 15.30 35.57 5.39
C ALA A 131 15.94 34.36 4.71
N LEU A 132 15.14 33.60 3.96
CA LEU A 132 15.58 32.55 3.08
C LEU A 132 15.06 32.84 1.69
N ASN A 133 15.87 32.58 0.67
CA ASN A 133 15.45 32.63 -0.71
C ASN A 133 15.01 31.22 -1.10
N ALA A 134 13.69 31.04 -1.26
CA ALA A 134 13.10 29.77 -1.63
C ALA A 134 12.67 29.79 -3.09
N GLU A 135 13.13 28.83 -3.87
CA GLU A 135 12.75 28.67 -5.27
C GLU A 135 11.77 27.49 -5.40
N THR A 136 10.71 27.71 -6.20
CA THR A 136 9.76 26.65 -6.53
C THR A 136 10.31 25.82 -7.69
N CYS A 137 10.27 24.50 -7.56
CA CYS A 137 10.68 23.61 -8.65
C CYS A 137 9.72 23.75 -9.83
N PRO A 138 10.23 23.91 -11.09
CA PRO A 138 9.38 23.96 -12.27
C PRO A 138 8.46 22.74 -12.36
N THR A 139 7.19 22.97 -12.70
CA THR A 139 6.21 21.89 -12.92
C THR A 139 6.74 20.84 -13.89
N GLY A 140 6.73 19.58 -13.49
CA GLY A 140 7.24 18.45 -14.27
C GLY A 140 8.71 18.08 -14.05
N SER A 141 9.45 18.80 -13.20
CA SER A 141 10.86 18.50 -12.93
C SER A 141 11.11 17.62 -11.71
N TYR A 142 10.07 17.19 -11.00
CA TYR A 142 10.19 16.34 -9.79
C TYR A 142 10.99 15.05 -9.99
N SER A 143 10.97 14.52 -11.21
CA SER A 143 11.66 13.26 -11.51
C SER A 143 13.15 13.43 -11.83
N LYS A 144 13.65 14.64 -12.04
CA LYS A 144 15.03 14.88 -12.47
C LYS A 144 16.03 15.11 -11.32
N ARG A 145 15.57 15.49 -10.13
CA ARG A 145 16.43 15.70 -8.95
C ARG A 145 16.38 14.50 -8.01
N LYS A 146 16.90 13.38 -8.45
CA LYS A 146 16.65 12.05 -7.87
C LYS A 146 17.38 11.71 -6.56
N ASN A 147 18.32 12.49 -6.08
CA ASN A 147 19.15 12.09 -4.94
C ASN A 147 19.07 13.12 -3.83
N GLU A 148 18.03 13.00 -3.00
CA GLU A 148 17.98 13.74 -1.74
C GLU A 148 18.90 13.06 -0.72
N LEU A 149 19.87 13.80 -0.21
CA LEU A 149 20.86 13.28 0.72
C LEU A 149 20.68 13.98 2.08
N PRO A 150 20.48 13.24 3.16
CA PRO A 150 20.60 13.80 4.49
C PRO A 150 22.05 14.26 4.70
N VAL A 151 22.18 15.46 5.29
CA VAL A 151 23.47 16.03 5.70
C VAL A 151 23.48 16.21 7.19
N ASN A 152 24.44 16.50 7.91
CA ASN A 152 24.41 16.59 9.39
C ASN A 152 23.73 15.35 10.03
N LEU A 153 24.20 14.18 9.63
CA LEU A 153 23.64 12.89 10.02
C LEU A 153 23.57 12.69 11.55
N ASP A 154 24.42 13.38 12.31
CA ASP A 154 24.50 13.28 13.75
C ASP A 154 23.68 14.36 14.48
N ASP A 155 22.99 15.26 13.74
CA ASP A 155 22.12 16.22 14.39
C ASP A 155 20.92 15.49 15.03
N PRO A 156 20.62 15.75 16.32
CA PRO A 156 19.51 15.10 17.01
C PRO A 156 18.17 15.23 16.30
N VAL A 157 17.90 16.31 15.56
CA VAL A 157 16.66 16.44 14.77
C VAL A 157 16.51 15.31 13.75
N MET A 158 17.62 14.78 13.24
CA MET A 158 17.58 13.70 12.26
C MET A 158 17.51 12.29 12.89
N ARG A 159 17.97 12.14 14.11
CA ARG A 159 18.18 10.82 14.71
C ARG A 159 17.56 10.59 16.08
N PHE A 160 17.16 11.65 16.78
CA PHE A 160 16.84 11.49 18.19
C PHE A 160 15.55 12.25 18.60
N PRO A 161 14.67 11.60 19.36
CA PRO A 161 14.69 10.19 19.74
C PRO A 161 14.36 9.23 18.60
N GLU A 162 13.84 9.72 17.47
CA GLU A 162 13.49 8.96 16.30
C GLU A 162 14.58 8.99 15.22
N ASN A 163 14.94 7.84 14.67
CA ASN A 163 15.82 7.82 13.52
C ASN A 163 14.99 8.06 12.23
N LEU A 164 15.09 9.27 11.69
CA LEU A 164 14.34 9.68 10.50
C LEU A 164 15.00 9.23 9.18
N LEU A 165 16.30 8.88 9.19
CA LEU A 165 17.06 8.61 7.97
C LEU A 165 16.45 7.53 7.07
N PRO A 166 15.97 6.40 7.57
CA PRO A 166 15.35 5.38 6.73
C PRO A 166 14.03 5.83 6.09
N ARG A 167 13.36 6.82 6.69
CA ARG A 167 12.03 7.28 6.30
C ARG A 167 12.06 8.47 5.35
N MET A 168 13.21 9.16 5.26
CA MET A 168 13.36 10.38 4.45
C MET A 168 13.89 10.15 3.04
N ASP A 169 14.19 8.94 2.67
CA ASP A 169 15.11 8.64 1.55
C ASP A 169 14.48 8.64 0.15
N ARG A 170 13.20 9.00 -0.06
CA ARG A 170 12.59 8.69 -1.36
C ARG A 170 11.69 9.73 -2.00
N ARG A 171 11.67 11.02 -1.57
CA ARG A 171 10.60 11.89 -2.06
C ARG A 171 10.98 13.24 -2.60
N THR A 172 10.17 13.60 -3.58
CA THR A 172 10.14 14.85 -4.32
C THR A 172 9.86 16.05 -3.40
N HIS A 173 10.60 17.11 -3.59
CA HIS A 173 10.35 18.43 -3.00
C HIS A 173 9.74 19.36 -4.06
N TRP A 174 8.94 20.32 -3.59
CA TRP A 174 8.32 21.33 -4.45
C TRP A 174 9.08 22.65 -4.45
N ALA A 175 9.87 22.90 -3.42
CA ALA A 175 10.70 24.07 -3.28
C ALA A 175 12.05 23.69 -2.66
N HIS A 176 13.04 24.57 -2.78
CA HIS A 176 14.36 24.39 -2.23
C HIS A 176 15.02 25.75 -1.94
N PHE A 177 16.11 25.73 -1.17
CA PHE A 177 16.94 26.88 -0.85
C PHE A 177 18.30 26.69 -1.52
N ASP A 178 18.65 27.52 -2.49
CA ASP A 178 19.94 27.45 -3.17
C ASP A 178 21.10 27.77 -2.24
N LYS A 179 20.92 28.78 -1.39
CA LYS A 179 21.92 29.20 -0.41
C LYS A 179 21.23 29.40 0.94
N LEU A 180 21.90 28.94 1.99
CA LEU A 180 21.49 29.22 3.36
C LEU A 180 22.34 30.38 3.91
N PRO A 181 21.69 31.45 4.42
CA PRO A 181 22.37 32.50 5.13
C PRO A 181 23.04 32.02 6.42
N ALA A 182 23.92 32.86 6.99
CA ALA A 182 24.61 32.53 8.23
C ALA A 182 23.64 32.17 9.37
N GLY A 183 24.00 31.14 10.12
CA GLY A 183 23.22 30.64 11.26
C GLY A 183 22.14 29.63 10.89
N TRP A 184 21.84 29.40 9.61
CA TRP A 184 21.04 28.31 9.17
C TRP A 184 21.87 27.04 8.99
N ILE A 185 21.33 25.90 9.39
CA ILE A 185 21.95 24.59 9.32
C ILE A 185 21.10 23.70 8.39
N ALA A 186 21.67 23.26 7.28
CA ALA A 186 20.99 22.29 6.41
C ALA A 186 20.91 20.94 7.10
N LEU A 187 19.74 20.33 7.07
CA LEU A 187 19.48 18.97 7.54
C LEU A 187 19.35 17.99 6.39
N LYS A 188 18.80 18.46 5.26
CA LYS A 188 18.65 17.67 4.05
C LYS A 188 18.94 18.52 2.81
N ARG A 189 19.61 17.92 1.82
CA ARG A 189 19.94 18.56 0.53
C ARG A 189 19.49 17.67 -0.62
N CYS A 190 19.19 18.28 -1.75
CA CYS A 190 19.08 17.57 -3.03
C CYS A 190 20.47 17.32 -3.64
N GLY A 191 20.53 16.43 -4.64
CA GLY A 191 21.80 16.00 -5.25
C GLY A 191 22.61 17.11 -5.93
N ASP A 192 21.98 18.25 -6.25
CA ASP A 192 22.63 19.46 -6.77
C ASP A 192 23.11 20.42 -5.66
N GLY A 193 22.97 20.04 -4.39
CA GLY A 193 23.46 20.79 -3.22
C GLY A 193 22.48 21.77 -2.60
N CYS A 194 21.30 22.01 -3.20
CA CYS A 194 20.27 22.87 -2.63
C CYS A 194 19.70 22.29 -1.32
N ALA A 195 19.42 23.13 -0.34
CA ALA A 195 18.79 22.68 0.90
C ALA A 195 17.28 22.56 0.74
N ILE A 196 16.70 21.49 1.27
CA ILE A 196 15.24 21.24 1.30
C ILE A 196 14.69 21.13 2.71
N MET A 197 15.56 21.00 3.69
CA MET A 197 15.24 21.09 5.11
C MET A 197 16.36 21.82 5.82
N ALA A 198 16.02 22.79 6.66
CA ALA A 198 16.98 23.57 7.41
C ALA A 198 16.42 24.02 8.77
N GLN A 199 17.31 24.22 9.73
CA GLN A 199 16.99 24.74 11.04
C GLN A 199 17.85 25.97 11.40
N LYS A 200 17.29 26.80 12.26
CA LYS A 200 17.99 27.95 12.83
C LYS A 200 17.63 28.13 14.30
N PHE A 201 18.64 28.25 15.15
CA PHE A 201 18.43 28.65 16.54
C PHE A 201 18.44 30.19 16.65
N PHE A 202 17.50 30.72 17.42
CA PHE A 202 17.39 32.13 17.68
C PHE A 202 16.94 32.36 19.14
N GLY A 203 17.74 33.10 19.93
CA GLY A 203 17.50 33.20 21.37
C GLY A 203 17.49 31.81 22.04
N LYS A 204 16.44 31.54 22.78
CA LYS A 204 16.20 30.23 23.44
C LYS A 204 15.42 29.24 22.56
N GLY A 205 14.87 29.69 21.45
CA GLY A 205 14.03 28.88 20.57
C GLY A 205 14.67 28.50 19.26
N MET A 206 13.86 28.00 18.35
CA MET A 206 14.30 27.58 17.00
C MET A 206 13.21 27.69 15.94
N VAL A 207 13.67 27.86 14.70
CA VAL A 207 12.84 27.70 13.50
C VAL A 207 13.33 26.48 12.73
N LEU A 208 12.41 25.62 12.32
CA LEU A 208 12.65 24.51 11.41
C LEU A 208 11.76 24.67 10.18
N VAL A 209 12.36 24.53 9.01
CA VAL A 209 11.66 24.62 7.73
C VAL A 209 11.87 23.35 6.92
N THR A 210 10.83 22.90 6.21
CA THR A 210 10.93 21.78 5.29
C THR A 210 10.09 22.02 4.05
N CYS A 211 10.68 21.77 2.89
CA CYS A 211 10.06 21.91 1.57
C CYS A 211 9.60 20.56 1.01
N HIS A 212 9.42 19.55 1.84
CA HIS A 212 8.95 18.25 1.41
C HIS A 212 7.55 18.32 0.81
N ALA A 213 7.42 17.85 -0.44
CA ALA A 213 6.13 17.67 -1.08
C ALA A 213 5.45 16.38 -0.60
N ASN A 214 4.15 16.46 -0.33
CA ASN A 214 3.28 15.31 -0.08
C ASN A 214 3.71 14.34 1.03
N PHE A 215 3.35 14.65 2.24
CA PHE A 215 3.35 13.69 3.36
C PHE A 215 2.15 12.72 3.32
N THR A 216 1.59 12.42 2.14
CA THR A 216 0.35 11.64 2.00
C THR A 216 0.54 10.13 2.08
N THR A 217 1.77 9.61 2.01
CA THR A 217 2.02 8.17 2.18
C THR A 217 2.32 7.82 3.64
N LEU A 218 2.11 6.56 4.01
CA LEU A 218 2.31 6.05 5.38
C LEU A 218 3.69 6.40 5.96
N ASP A 219 4.75 6.28 5.17
CA ASP A 219 6.11 6.60 5.60
C ASP A 219 6.33 8.07 5.94
N SER A 220 5.54 8.96 5.33
CA SER A 220 5.66 10.40 5.50
C SER A 220 4.96 10.93 6.74
N LYS A 221 3.81 10.35 7.11
CA LYS A 221 3.08 10.70 8.34
C LYS A 221 3.92 10.41 9.57
N GLU A 222 4.59 9.25 9.56
CA GLU A 222 5.49 8.87 10.63
C GLU A 222 6.76 9.72 10.65
N ALA A 223 7.29 10.11 9.49
CA ALA A 223 8.45 10.98 9.39
C ALA A 223 8.16 12.37 9.97
N LEU A 224 6.99 12.95 9.68
CA LEU A 224 6.60 14.24 10.26
C LEU A 224 6.39 14.15 11.79
N ALA A 225 5.76 13.07 12.26
CA ALA A 225 5.59 12.83 13.69
C ALA A 225 6.95 12.75 14.40
N GLY A 226 7.89 12.02 13.83
CA GLY A 226 9.25 11.93 14.33
C GLY A 226 9.97 13.28 14.26
N LEU A 227 9.80 14.04 13.19
CA LEU A 227 10.41 15.37 13.05
C LEU A 227 9.96 16.34 14.15
N VAL A 228 8.67 16.39 14.45
CA VAL A 228 8.11 17.22 15.53
C VAL A 228 8.71 16.80 16.89
N THR A 229 8.70 15.50 17.17
CA THR A 229 9.26 14.95 18.43
C THR A 229 10.75 15.28 18.56
N ASN A 230 11.52 15.07 17.51
CA ASN A 230 12.96 15.33 17.49
C ASN A 230 13.27 16.81 17.65
N THR A 231 12.46 17.69 17.05
CA THR A 231 12.65 19.14 17.13
C THR A 231 12.51 19.65 18.58
N VAL A 232 11.47 19.18 19.28
CA VAL A 232 11.27 19.52 20.71
C VAL A 232 12.43 18.98 21.57
N ALA A 233 12.81 17.72 21.36
CA ALA A 233 13.93 17.10 22.06
C ALA A 233 15.24 17.87 21.81
N ARG A 234 15.50 18.27 20.57
CA ARG A 234 16.70 19.02 20.18
C ARG A 234 16.84 20.34 20.92
N LEU A 235 15.75 21.10 21.01
CA LEU A 235 15.77 22.37 21.73
C LEU A 235 16.01 22.19 23.24
N ASN A 236 15.32 21.23 23.85
CA ASN A 236 15.45 20.95 25.28
C ASN A 236 16.86 20.47 25.64
N LEU A 237 17.45 19.57 24.83
CA LEU A 237 18.83 19.12 25.01
C LEU A 237 19.82 20.30 24.94
N ARG A 238 19.69 21.16 23.91
CA ARG A 238 20.55 22.36 23.79
C ARG A 238 20.45 23.27 25.01
N ASN A 239 19.23 23.56 25.46
CA ASN A 239 19.01 24.43 26.61
C ASN A 239 19.50 23.81 27.94
N ALA A 240 19.67 22.49 27.98
CA ALA A 240 20.28 21.77 29.09
C ALA A 240 21.83 21.65 28.99
N GLY A 241 22.46 22.24 27.97
CA GLY A 241 23.90 22.12 27.74
C GLY A 241 24.34 20.78 27.17
N LEU A 242 23.41 20.05 26.56
CA LEU A 242 23.67 18.76 25.89
C LEU A 242 23.83 18.99 24.39
N THR A 243 24.87 18.38 23.80
CA THR A 243 25.25 18.60 22.39
C THR A 243 24.74 17.49 21.48
N GLY A 244 24.47 16.29 22.02
CA GLY A 244 24.02 15.15 21.24
C GLY A 244 23.33 14.10 22.12
N ALA A 245 22.58 13.24 21.45
CA ALA A 245 21.93 12.12 22.07
C ALA A 245 21.84 10.97 21.06
N GLU A 246 21.94 9.74 21.55
CA GLU A 246 21.79 8.52 20.77
C GLU A 246 20.93 7.53 21.55
N LEU A 247 19.89 7.01 20.92
CA LEU A 247 18.97 6.05 21.52
C LEU A 247 18.99 4.73 20.73
N LYS A 248 19.39 3.67 21.41
CA LYS A 248 19.19 2.30 20.92
C LYS A 248 17.99 1.72 21.63
N ARG A 249 16.91 1.56 20.92
CA ARG A 249 15.70 0.91 21.39
C ARG A 249 15.87 -0.61 21.32
N PRO A 250 15.22 -1.38 22.20
CA PRO A 250 15.06 -2.82 21.97
C PRO A 250 14.35 -3.08 20.65
N GLU A 251 14.86 -3.99 19.84
CA GLU A 251 14.24 -4.39 18.58
C GLU A 251 14.05 -5.90 18.56
N GLY A 252 12.79 -6.34 18.61
CA GLY A 252 12.45 -7.74 18.57
C GLY A 252 13.02 -8.55 19.76
N LEU A 253 12.91 -9.86 19.65
CA LEU A 253 13.33 -10.78 20.73
C LEU A 253 14.86 -10.92 20.87
N ALA A 254 15.60 -10.61 19.83
CA ALA A 254 17.05 -10.77 19.80
C ALA A 254 17.78 -9.59 20.44
N GLN A 255 17.19 -8.40 20.44
CA GLN A 255 17.79 -7.17 20.94
C GLN A 255 16.98 -6.61 22.11
N SER A 256 17.03 -7.27 23.25
CA SER A 256 16.35 -6.83 24.48
C SER A 256 17.09 -5.69 25.20
N GLU A 257 18.13 -5.10 24.61
CA GLU A 257 18.96 -4.09 25.23
C GLU A 257 18.46 -2.68 24.88
N PHE A 258 18.17 -1.93 25.93
CA PHE A 258 17.95 -0.49 25.87
C PHE A 258 19.26 0.23 26.20
N ARG A 259 19.65 1.21 25.38
CA ARG A 259 20.79 2.07 25.65
C ARG A 259 20.53 3.49 25.20
N LEU A 260 20.75 4.44 26.10
CA LEU A 260 20.71 5.87 25.84
C LEU A 260 22.06 6.49 26.14
N VAL A 261 22.63 7.21 25.20
CA VAL A 261 23.85 7.99 25.35
C VAL A 261 23.52 9.47 25.19
N LEU A 262 23.92 10.28 26.16
CA LEU A 262 23.83 11.74 26.10
C LEU A 262 25.24 12.32 26.08
N ARG A 263 25.50 13.30 25.19
CA ARG A 263 26.77 14.01 25.09
C ARG A 263 26.59 15.45 25.60
N GLY A 264 27.54 15.97 26.35
CA GLY A 264 27.47 17.30 26.96
C GLY A 264 28.62 18.21 26.55
N MET A 265 28.49 19.49 26.86
CA MET A 265 29.56 20.48 26.69
C MET A 265 30.58 20.37 27.81
N GLU A 266 30.15 19.96 29.00
CA GLU A 266 30.95 19.82 30.19
C GLU A 266 30.32 18.78 31.13
N SER A 267 31.10 18.28 32.11
CA SER A 267 30.64 17.26 33.05
C SER A 267 29.44 17.72 33.91
N SER A 268 29.31 19.03 34.16
CA SER A 268 28.19 19.61 34.90
C SER A 268 26.84 19.45 34.16
N SER A 269 26.86 19.28 32.82
CA SER A 269 25.68 19.06 32.00
C SER A 269 24.92 17.78 32.38
N PHE A 270 25.57 16.80 32.99
CA PHE A 270 25.00 15.52 33.39
C PHE A 270 24.45 15.46 34.81
N ARG A 271 24.62 16.54 35.57
CA ARG A 271 24.16 16.56 36.97
C ARG A 271 22.63 16.50 37.05
N GLY A 272 22.12 15.57 37.88
CA GLY A 272 20.69 15.41 38.12
C GLY A 272 19.91 14.78 36.95
N LEU A 273 20.60 14.08 36.05
CA LEU A 273 19.94 13.28 34.99
C LEU A 273 19.23 12.08 35.60
N THR A 274 18.02 11.83 35.12
CA THR A 274 17.22 10.64 35.43
C THR A 274 16.64 10.03 34.13
N CYS A 275 16.51 8.72 34.13
CA CYS A 275 15.92 7.97 33.01
C CYS A 275 14.89 6.99 33.54
N GLU A 276 13.69 7.01 33.00
CA GLU A 276 12.62 6.07 33.32
C GLU A 276 12.11 5.45 32.04
N LEU A 277 12.06 4.13 31.98
CA LEU A 277 11.50 3.35 30.88
C LEU A 277 10.34 2.52 31.41
N THR A 278 9.14 2.76 30.90
CA THR A 278 7.93 2.00 31.20
C THR A 278 7.51 1.20 29.99
N GLY A 279 7.13 -0.06 30.18
CA GLY A 279 6.49 -0.86 29.16
C GLY A 279 5.12 -1.34 29.63
N LYS A 280 4.10 -1.25 28.77
CA LYS A 280 2.73 -1.69 29.03
C LYS A 280 2.27 -2.62 27.90
N ASN A 281 1.75 -3.78 28.27
CA ASN A 281 1.12 -4.72 27.35
C ASN A 281 -0.12 -5.37 27.99
N SER A 282 -0.70 -6.37 27.32
CA SER A 282 -1.87 -7.11 27.82
C SER A 282 -1.63 -7.89 29.12
N THR A 283 -0.36 -8.18 29.46
CA THR A 283 0.01 -8.97 30.65
C THR A 283 0.35 -8.09 31.85
N GLY A 284 0.55 -6.78 31.65
CA GLY A 284 0.84 -5.84 32.74
C GLY A 284 1.72 -4.66 32.37
N ILE A 285 2.21 -4.01 33.40
CA ILE A 285 3.11 -2.83 33.28
C ILE A 285 4.41 -3.16 34.03
N PHE A 286 5.52 -2.90 33.37
CA PHE A 286 6.84 -2.91 34.03
C PHE A 286 7.48 -1.52 33.99
N ARG A 287 8.35 -1.24 34.96
CA ARG A 287 9.09 0.01 35.05
C ARG A 287 10.57 -0.27 35.31
N LEU A 288 11.42 0.40 34.57
CA LEU A 288 12.86 0.34 34.71
C LEU A 288 13.39 1.76 34.89
N ALA A 289 14.35 1.94 35.76
CA ALA A 289 15.00 3.22 36.03
C ALA A 289 16.52 3.08 35.84
N PRO A 290 17.01 2.99 34.58
CA PRO A 290 18.44 2.84 34.33
C PRO A 290 19.20 4.07 34.83
N VAL A 291 20.29 3.83 35.55
CA VAL A 291 21.12 4.88 36.12
C VAL A 291 22.17 5.32 35.11
N PHE A 292 22.33 6.62 34.93
CA PHE A 292 23.39 7.17 34.08
C PHE A 292 24.79 6.92 34.66
N ARG A 293 25.64 6.25 33.90
CA ARG A 293 27.08 6.19 34.11
C ARG A 293 27.72 7.33 33.32
N ILE A 294 28.46 8.20 34.03
CA ILE A 294 29.08 9.38 33.43
C ILE A 294 30.54 9.06 33.14
N ASP A 295 30.97 9.29 31.91
CA ASP A 295 32.39 9.32 31.50
C ASP A 295 32.83 10.78 31.28
N PRO A 296 33.54 11.37 32.25
CA PRO A 296 33.93 12.78 32.14
C PRO A 296 34.97 13.03 31.04
N ALA A 297 35.76 12.01 30.67
CA ALA A 297 36.79 12.16 29.65
C ALA A 297 36.17 12.21 28.23
N LYS A 298 35.06 11.51 28.02
CA LYS A 298 34.32 11.51 26.78
C LYS A 298 33.19 12.55 26.74
N LEU A 299 32.91 13.18 27.86
CA LEU A 299 31.74 14.04 28.05
C LEU A 299 30.44 13.30 27.66
N GLU A 300 30.30 12.06 28.14
CA GLU A 300 29.15 11.17 27.86
C GLU A 300 28.49 10.69 29.15
N ALA A 301 27.17 10.57 29.12
CA ALA A 301 26.39 9.86 30.13
C ALA A 301 25.61 8.74 29.48
N VAL A 302 25.74 7.52 29.98
CA VAL A 302 25.15 6.32 29.39
C VAL A 302 24.19 5.66 30.39
N ALA A 303 22.93 5.52 30.00
CA ALA A 303 21.91 4.73 30.68
C ALA A 303 21.62 3.48 29.86
N GLU A 304 21.77 2.31 30.46
CA GLU A 304 21.51 1.05 29.77
C GLU A 304 20.82 0.03 30.67
N THR A 305 19.94 -0.78 30.09
CA THR A 305 19.24 -1.86 30.79
C THR A 305 18.79 -2.93 29.82
N ARG A 306 18.38 -4.08 30.37
CA ARG A 306 17.73 -5.14 29.58
C ARG A 306 16.26 -5.23 29.91
N LEU A 307 15.44 -5.42 28.89
CA LEU A 307 14.02 -5.67 29.08
C LEU A 307 13.77 -7.02 29.79
N PRO A 308 12.66 -7.15 30.52
CA PRO A 308 12.24 -8.43 31.07
C PRO A 308 12.11 -9.51 30.00
N ARG A 309 12.51 -10.74 30.31
CA ARG A 309 12.61 -11.85 29.33
C ARG A 309 11.26 -12.34 28.76
N ASP A 310 10.15 -12.04 29.44
CA ASP A 310 8.83 -12.61 29.10
C ASP A 310 7.88 -11.58 28.43
N VAL A 311 8.39 -10.46 27.96
CA VAL A 311 7.59 -9.46 27.25
C VAL A 311 7.23 -10.00 25.87
N ARG A 312 5.93 -10.07 25.57
CA ARG A 312 5.35 -10.57 24.32
C ARG A 312 4.13 -9.74 23.93
N GLY A 313 3.82 -9.78 22.63
CA GLY A 313 2.70 -9.05 22.05
C GLY A 313 2.94 -7.56 21.95
N VAL A 314 1.87 -6.85 21.62
CA VAL A 314 1.91 -5.39 21.46
C VAL A 314 2.26 -4.75 22.80
N THR A 315 3.44 -4.14 22.86
CA THR A 315 3.96 -3.47 24.05
C THR A 315 4.18 -1.99 23.72
N GLU A 316 3.49 -1.14 24.46
CA GLU A 316 3.69 0.31 24.40
C GLU A 316 4.81 0.68 25.40
N TYR A 317 5.88 1.26 24.87
CA TYR A 317 6.99 1.76 25.67
C TYR A 317 6.88 3.27 25.82
N ARG A 318 7.25 3.74 27.01
CA ARG A 318 7.41 5.17 27.30
C ARG A 318 8.74 5.40 27.98
N LEU A 319 9.59 6.20 27.35
CA LEU A 319 10.83 6.69 27.86
C LEU A 319 10.63 8.12 28.35
N LYS A 320 11.05 8.40 29.58
CA LYS A 320 11.12 9.76 30.13
C LYS A 320 12.55 10.05 30.61
N VAL A 321 13.12 11.14 30.13
CA VAL A 321 14.44 11.61 30.56
C VAL A 321 14.27 13.02 31.10
N SER A 322 14.83 13.22 32.30
CA SER A 322 14.73 14.51 32.99
C SER A 322 16.09 14.93 33.56
N ARG A 323 16.27 16.21 33.79
CA ARG A 323 17.42 16.79 34.47
C ARG A 323 16.97 17.71 35.59
N CYS A 324 17.38 17.43 36.84
CA CYS A 324 16.97 18.19 38.00
C CYS A 324 15.44 18.37 38.12
N GLY A 325 14.67 17.33 37.77
CA GLY A 325 13.20 17.34 37.76
C GLY A 325 12.56 17.93 36.50
N ARG A 326 13.31 18.67 35.66
CA ARG A 326 12.78 19.17 34.39
C ARG A 326 12.89 18.12 33.28
N GLU A 327 11.79 17.89 32.60
CA GLU A 327 11.76 16.98 31.48
C GLU A 327 12.61 17.52 30.30
N LEU A 328 13.51 16.67 29.80
CA LEU A 328 14.28 16.95 28.59
C LEU A 328 13.56 16.44 27.35
N PHE A 329 13.06 15.24 27.42
CA PHE A 329 12.21 14.65 26.38
C PHE A 329 11.48 13.43 26.92
N THR A 330 10.36 13.16 26.30
CA THR A 330 9.61 11.90 26.41
C THR A 330 9.52 11.29 25.01
N ASP A 331 9.69 9.98 24.94
CA ASP A 331 9.52 9.21 23.73
C ASP A 331 8.56 8.07 23.97
N THR A 332 7.72 7.76 22.99
CA THR A 332 6.79 6.64 23.03
C THR A 332 6.87 5.85 21.73
N TRP A 333 7.00 4.54 21.85
CA TRP A 333 6.94 3.67 20.69
C TRP A 333 6.17 2.40 21.02
N VAL A 334 5.65 1.77 20.01
CA VAL A 334 4.98 0.48 20.14
C VAL A 334 5.82 -0.56 19.43
N GLU A 335 6.04 -1.69 20.10
CA GLU A 335 6.70 -2.84 19.52
C GLU A 335 5.75 -4.02 19.62
N ASP A 336 5.51 -4.69 18.52
CA ASP A 336 4.78 -5.94 18.49
C ASP A 336 5.79 -7.08 18.53
N LEU A 337 6.08 -7.52 19.76
CA LEU A 337 6.94 -8.66 19.98
C LEU A 337 6.17 -9.93 19.59
N PRO A 338 6.68 -10.68 18.61
CA PRO A 338 5.94 -11.82 18.10
C PRO A 338 5.60 -12.80 19.23
N PRO A 339 4.42 -13.43 19.20
CA PRO A 339 4.03 -14.46 20.12
C PRO A 339 5.00 -15.64 20.03
N PHE A 340 5.06 -16.49 21.06
CA PHE A 340 5.90 -17.68 21.06
C PHE A 340 5.52 -18.65 19.94
N LEU A 341 4.24 -18.75 19.65
CA LEU A 341 3.65 -19.48 18.53
C LEU A 341 2.75 -18.54 17.75
N ASN A 342 2.95 -18.47 16.44
CA ASN A 342 1.95 -17.94 15.51
C ASN A 342 1.46 -19.09 14.63
N ALA A 343 0.16 -19.06 14.29
CA ALA A 343 -0.45 -20.05 13.39
C ALA A 343 -1.47 -19.35 12.51
N ALA A 344 -1.43 -19.58 11.21
CA ALA A 344 -2.34 -19.00 10.24
C ALA A 344 -2.68 -19.99 9.14
N ALA A 345 -3.95 -20.12 8.81
CA ALA A 345 -4.37 -20.90 7.64
C ALA A 345 -3.85 -20.21 6.37
N MET A 346 -3.31 -21.00 5.45
CA MET A 346 -2.90 -20.50 4.14
C MET A 346 -4.10 -20.13 3.27
N ASN A 347 -5.23 -20.84 3.47
CA ASN A 347 -6.55 -20.51 2.95
C ASN A 347 -7.59 -20.86 4.03
N LYS A 348 -8.51 -19.97 4.30
CA LYS A 348 -9.57 -20.17 5.29
C LYS A 348 -10.86 -20.69 4.70
N HIS A 349 -11.06 -20.54 3.41
CA HIS A 349 -12.28 -20.95 2.70
C HIS A 349 -11.96 -22.12 1.78
N LEU A 350 -12.43 -23.30 2.15
CA LEU A 350 -12.11 -24.56 1.54
C LEU A 350 -13.37 -25.19 0.93
N TYR A 351 -13.20 -25.77 -0.26
CA TYR A 351 -14.26 -26.34 -1.07
C TYR A 351 -14.03 -27.83 -1.31
N PRO A 352 -14.94 -28.59 -1.93
CA PRO A 352 -14.78 -30.02 -2.15
C PRO A 352 -13.49 -30.44 -2.86
N LYS A 353 -12.94 -29.57 -3.72
CA LYS A 353 -11.65 -29.78 -4.38
C LYS A 353 -10.44 -29.75 -3.44
N ASP A 354 -10.58 -29.13 -2.26
CA ASP A 354 -9.50 -28.98 -1.30
C ASP A 354 -9.47 -30.21 -0.39
N HIS A 355 -8.44 -31.04 -0.53
CA HIS A 355 -8.31 -32.31 0.21
C HIS A 355 -7.69 -32.12 1.60
N SER A 356 -7.04 -30.99 1.85
CA SER A 356 -6.41 -30.67 3.13
C SER A 356 -6.44 -29.19 3.42
N ILE A 357 -6.38 -28.82 4.72
CA ILE A 357 -6.04 -27.48 5.15
C ILE A 357 -4.56 -27.41 5.53
N ARG A 358 -3.88 -26.39 5.02
CA ARG A 358 -2.49 -26.09 5.33
C ARG A 358 -2.41 -24.91 6.27
N VAL A 359 -1.76 -25.10 7.42
CA VAL A 359 -1.56 -24.07 8.44
C VAL A 359 -0.05 -23.80 8.57
N LEU A 360 0.33 -22.57 8.26
CA LEU A 360 1.67 -22.09 8.53
C LEU A 360 1.80 -21.82 10.03
N THR A 361 2.73 -22.51 10.69
CA THR A 361 3.10 -22.26 12.08
C THR A 361 4.49 -21.63 12.16
N GLU A 362 4.65 -20.66 13.05
CA GLU A 362 5.92 -19.98 13.29
C GLU A 362 6.21 -19.93 14.79
N LEU A 363 7.33 -20.54 15.17
CA LEU A 363 7.83 -20.55 16.54
C LEU A 363 8.88 -19.45 16.72
N GLN A 364 8.73 -18.65 17.75
CA GLN A 364 9.61 -17.53 18.09
C GLN A 364 10.21 -17.73 19.50
N PRO A 365 11.09 -18.74 19.70
CA PRO A 365 11.76 -18.91 20.98
C PRO A 365 12.76 -17.78 21.21
N GLN A 366 13.04 -17.47 22.47
CA GLN A 366 14.20 -16.63 22.79
C GLN A 366 15.48 -17.38 22.44
N GLY A 367 16.33 -16.82 21.61
CA GLY A 367 17.47 -17.46 20.99
C GLY A 367 17.04 -18.43 19.87
N ASP A 368 17.99 -19.18 19.35
CA ASP A 368 17.74 -20.06 18.18
C ASP A 368 17.37 -21.50 18.55
N ALA A 369 17.34 -21.83 19.84
CA ALA A 369 17.16 -23.22 20.29
C ALA A 369 15.67 -23.64 20.20
N LEU A 370 15.39 -24.58 19.31
CA LEU A 370 14.12 -25.30 19.20
C LEU A 370 14.02 -26.52 20.13
N ALA A 371 15.11 -26.88 20.77
CA ALA A 371 15.17 -28.04 21.66
C ALA A 371 14.16 -27.94 22.82
N GLY A 372 13.47 -29.04 23.10
CA GLY A 372 12.45 -29.13 24.13
C GLY A 372 11.12 -28.45 23.81
N ILE A 373 10.92 -27.99 22.55
CA ILE A 373 9.64 -27.49 22.08
C ILE A 373 8.84 -28.66 21.49
N ILE A 374 7.59 -28.80 21.97
CA ILE A 374 6.58 -29.69 21.41
C ILE A 374 5.49 -28.80 20.82
N LEU A 375 5.20 -28.99 19.53
CA LEU A 375 4.05 -28.41 18.85
C LEU A 375 2.97 -29.49 18.75
N ARG A 376 1.78 -29.20 19.26
CA ARG A 376 0.64 -30.08 19.10
C ARG A 376 -0.58 -29.31 18.66
N SER A 377 -1.51 -30.01 18.02
CA SER A 377 -2.76 -29.40 17.60
C SER A 377 -3.92 -30.40 17.63
N ARG A 378 -5.13 -29.87 17.58
CA ARG A 378 -6.37 -30.64 17.43
C ARG A 378 -7.37 -29.89 16.55
N LEU A 379 -8.10 -30.64 15.76
CA LEU A 379 -9.23 -30.14 14.99
C LEU A 379 -10.49 -30.22 15.86
N ASP A 380 -11.18 -29.10 16.03
CA ASP A 380 -12.37 -28.94 16.91
C ASP A 380 -12.15 -29.57 18.30
N ASN A 381 -12.98 -30.51 18.69
CA ASN A 381 -12.86 -31.26 19.96
C ASN A 381 -12.18 -32.62 19.81
N GLY A 382 -11.45 -32.83 18.69
CA GLY A 382 -10.74 -34.08 18.45
C GLY A 382 -9.53 -34.31 19.35
N SER A 383 -8.82 -35.42 19.12
CA SER A 383 -7.62 -35.78 19.84
C SER A 383 -6.45 -34.89 19.49
N TRP A 384 -5.56 -34.65 20.47
CA TRP A 384 -4.30 -33.96 20.23
C TRP A 384 -3.36 -34.80 19.35
N GLN A 385 -2.76 -34.14 18.38
CA GLN A 385 -1.73 -34.69 17.51
C GLN A 385 -0.44 -33.88 17.70
N GLU A 386 0.66 -34.57 17.94
CA GLU A 386 1.98 -33.93 18.04
C GLU A 386 2.62 -33.83 16.67
N HIS A 387 3.28 -32.71 16.41
CA HIS A 387 3.97 -32.43 15.16
C HIS A 387 5.48 -32.30 15.41
N PRO A 388 6.33 -32.96 14.63
CA PRO A 388 7.77 -32.75 14.69
C PRO A 388 8.11 -31.28 14.45
N VAL A 389 8.93 -30.70 15.32
CA VAL A 389 9.45 -29.34 15.13
C VAL A 389 10.66 -29.40 14.20
N THR A 390 10.45 -29.15 12.91
CA THR A 390 11.48 -29.23 11.86
C THR A 390 12.21 -27.91 11.65
N GLY A 391 11.66 -26.79 12.15
CA GLY A 391 12.22 -25.46 12.02
C GLY A 391 11.37 -24.41 12.72
N LYS A 392 11.84 -23.17 12.70
CA LYS A 392 11.05 -22.04 13.24
C LYS A 392 9.75 -21.84 12.46
N LYS A 393 9.74 -22.14 11.17
CA LYS A 393 8.56 -22.08 10.30
C LYS A 393 8.32 -23.45 9.70
N GLN A 394 7.11 -23.93 9.81
CA GLN A 394 6.69 -25.19 9.19
C GLN A 394 5.22 -25.14 8.82
N VAL A 395 4.82 -25.95 7.85
CA VAL A 395 3.43 -26.14 7.46
C VAL A 395 2.91 -27.42 8.12
N VAL A 396 1.80 -27.29 8.82
CA VAL A 396 1.02 -28.42 9.36
C VAL A 396 -0.16 -28.64 8.45
N GLU A 397 -0.38 -29.86 8.01
CA GLU A 397 -1.42 -30.23 7.08
C GLU A 397 -2.44 -31.16 7.76
N TYR A 398 -3.73 -30.84 7.59
CA TYR A 398 -4.84 -31.65 8.07
C TYR A 398 -5.68 -32.17 6.89
N PRO A 399 -5.93 -33.47 6.75
CA PRO A 399 -6.84 -34.00 5.76
C PRO A 399 -8.28 -33.63 6.08
N LEU A 400 -9.06 -33.27 5.04
CA LEU A 400 -10.44 -32.80 5.16
C LEU A 400 -11.50 -33.85 4.79
N GLU A 401 -11.11 -35.08 4.45
CA GLU A 401 -12.02 -36.13 3.94
C GLU A 401 -13.20 -36.43 4.89
N LYS A 402 -13.00 -36.26 6.19
CA LYS A 402 -14.03 -36.51 7.24
C LYS A 402 -14.56 -35.25 7.89
N THR A 403 -14.21 -34.07 7.35
CA THR A 403 -14.61 -32.78 7.91
C THR A 403 -15.94 -32.39 7.26
N ALA A 404 -16.96 -32.13 8.07
CA ALA A 404 -18.28 -31.69 7.62
C ALA A 404 -18.21 -30.28 7.01
N GLU A 405 -19.26 -29.87 6.30
CA GLU A 405 -19.44 -28.48 5.91
C GLU A 405 -19.68 -27.60 7.15
N GLY A 406 -19.18 -26.38 7.11
CA GLY A 406 -19.35 -25.38 8.17
C GLY A 406 -18.04 -24.80 8.70
N ARG A 407 -18.15 -24.17 9.86
CA ARG A 407 -17.03 -23.52 10.57
C ARG A 407 -16.31 -24.54 11.45
N HIS A 408 -14.98 -24.53 11.34
CA HIS A 408 -14.08 -25.39 12.10
C HIS A 408 -12.95 -24.58 12.73
N VAL A 409 -12.36 -25.12 13.80
CA VAL A 409 -11.23 -24.51 14.51
C VAL A 409 -10.13 -25.54 14.75
N ILE A 410 -8.91 -25.19 14.36
CA ILE A 410 -7.73 -25.95 14.76
C ILE A 410 -7.06 -25.21 15.92
N THR A 411 -6.98 -25.85 17.07
CA THR A 411 -6.27 -25.33 18.23
C THR A 411 -4.82 -25.85 18.22
N PHE A 412 -3.87 -24.95 18.18
CA PHE A 412 -2.43 -25.25 18.30
C PHE A 412 -1.93 -24.88 19.69
N GLU A 413 -1.05 -25.70 20.22
CA GLU A 413 -0.32 -25.44 21.46
C GLU A 413 1.18 -25.66 21.26
N ALA A 414 1.97 -24.72 21.77
CA ALA A 414 3.41 -24.87 21.87
C ALA A 414 3.81 -25.03 23.35
N LEU A 415 4.46 -26.14 23.67
CA LEU A 415 5.00 -26.42 24.98
C LEU A 415 6.53 -26.35 24.94
N ARG A 416 7.16 -25.86 26.01
CA ARG A 416 8.61 -25.92 26.18
C ARG A 416 8.95 -26.56 27.50
N ASN A 417 9.71 -27.68 27.46
CA ASN A 417 10.02 -28.47 28.64
C ASN A 417 8.76 -28.85 29.43
N GLY A 418 7.72 -29.31 28.75
CA GLY A 418 6.43 -29.71 29.31
C GLY A 418 5.51 -28.58 29.80
N LYS A 419 5.95 -27.31 29.74
CA LYS A 419 5.13 -26.16 30.13
C LYS A 419 4.50 -25.51 28.91
N LEU A 420 3.18 -25.31 28.93
CA LEU A 420 2.45 -24.55 27.90
C LEU A 420 3.00 -23.12 27.82
N ARG A 421 3.33 -22.66 26.61
CA ARG A 421 3.84 -21.32 26.32
C ARG A 421 2.83 -20.47 25.59
N GLU A 422 2.13 -21.05 24.63
CA GLU A 422 1.21 -20.32 23.77
C GLU A 422 0.13 -21.26 23.25
N THR A 423 -1.07 -20.75 23.12
CA THR A 423 -2.19 -21.38 22.41
C THR A 423 -2.64 -20.47 21.28
N ARG A 424 -2.91 -21.02 20.11
CA ARG A 424 -3.43 -20.31 18.94
C ARG A 424 -4.58 -21.10 18.33
N GLU A 425 -5.63 -20.39 17.99
CA GLU A 425 -6.76 -20.92 17.26
C GLU A 425 -6.73 -20.44 15.82
N VAL A 426 -6.94 -21.36 14.91
CA VAL A 426 -7.01 -21.11 13.47
C VAL A 426 -8.37 -21.53 12.99
N GLU A 427 -9.20 -20.55 12.64
CA GLU A 427 -10.52 -20.76 12.10
C GLU A 427 -10.47 -20.99 10.60
N PHE A 428 -11.29 -21.90 10.10
CA PHE A 428 -11.55 -22.10 8.69
C PHE A 428 -12.98 -22.54 8.41
N PHE A 429 -13.39 -22.43 7.16
CA PHE A 429 -14.74 -22.76 6.71
C PHE A 429 -14.66 -23.80 5.58
N ARG A 430 -15.43 -24.88 5.73
CA ARG A 430 -15.64 -25.85 4.64
C ARG A 430 -16.98 -25.56 3.98
N HIS A 431 -16.91 -25.17 2.72
CA HIS A 431 -18.07 -24.82 1.90
C HIS A 431 -18.48 -25.96 0.99
N PRO A 432 -19.76 -26.02 0.55
CA PRO A 432 -20.19 -26.86 -0.56
C PRO A 432 -19.55 -26.41 -1.88
N GLU A 433 -19.86 -27.11 -2.96
CA GLU A 433 -19.45 -26.71 -4.31
C GLU A 433 -19.93 -25.29 -4.62
N ALA A 434 -19.00 -24.39 -4.96
CA ALA A 434 -19.34 -23.00 -5.28
C ALA A 434 -19.92 -22.86 -6.69
N LEU A 435 -20.80 -21.88 -6.87
CA LEU A 435 -21.33 -21.51 -8.18
C LEU A 435 -20.20 -21.08 -9.15
N TYR A 436 -19.22 -20.33 -8.60
CA TYR A 436 -18.00 -19.94 -9.30
C TYR A 436 -16.77 -20.43 -8.54
N SER A 437 -15.90 -21.12 -9.22
CA SER A 437 -14.66 -21.63 -8.64
C SER A 437 -13.49 -21.47 -9.61
N VAL A 438 -12.26 -21.36 -9.08
CA VAL A 438 -11.05 -21.33 -9.90
C VAL A 438 -10.47 -22.75 -9.97
N ARG A 439 -10.29 -23.26 -11.17
CA ARG A 439 -9.66 -24.57 -11.43
C ARG A 439 -8.13 -24.45 -11.21
N ALA A 440 -7.44 -25.55 -10.99
CA ALA A 440 -6.00 -25.56 -10.68
C ALA A 440 -5.11 -24.91 -11.76
N ASP A 441 -5.55 -24.86 -13.02
CA ASP A 441 -4.87 -24.16 -14.12
C ASP A 441 -5.25 -22.68 -14.25
N GLY A 442 -6.06 -22.19 -13.31
CA GLY A 442 -6.50 -20.80 -13.20
C GLY A 442 -7.79 -20.46 -13.97
N VAL A 443 -8.39 -21.39 -14.66
CA VAL A 443 -9.64 -21.15 -15.41
C VAL A 443 -10.82 -21.02 -14.46
N LEU A 444 -11.63 -19.96 -14.63
CA LEU A 444 -12.89 -19.83 -13.91
C LEU A 444 -13.88 -20.91 -14.37
N LEU A 445 -14.54 -21.55 -13.43
CA LEU A 445 -15.67 -22.45 -13.66
C LEU A 445 -16.95 -21.75 -13.20
N GLU A 446 -17.97 -21.72 -14.07
CA GLU A 446 -19.35 -21.39 -13.72
C GLU A 446 -20.17 -22.69 -13.69
N LYS A 447 -20.67 -23.08 -12.52
CA LYS A 447 -21.40 -24.38 -12.37
C LYS A 447 -20.61 -25.58 -12.92
N GLY A 448 -19.30 -25.60 -12.60
CA GLY A 448 -18.39 -26.65 -13.08
C GLY A 448 -17.96 -26.55 -14.55
N LYS A 449 -18.46 -25.59 -15.33
CA LYS A 449 -18.13 -25.41 -16.75
C LYS A 449 -17.12 -24.29 -16.94
N PRO A 450 -16.09 -24.46 -17.78
CA PRO A 450 -15.13 -23.43 -18.08
C PRO A 450 -15.78 -22.15 -18.62
N PHE A 451 -15.37 -21.01 -18.07
CA PHE A 451 -15.82 -19.68 -18.46
C PHE A 451 -14.63 -18.74 -18.58
N ILE A 452 -14.46 -18.10 -19.73
CA ILE A 452 -13.44 -17.07 -19.96
C ILE A 452 -14.14 -15.72 -20.01
N PRO A 453 -13.96 -14.86 -19.00
CA PRO A 453 -14.49 -13.50 -19.01
C PRO A 453 -13.84 -12.67 -20.12
N VAL A 454 -14.65 -12.06 -20.96
CA VAL A 454 -14.29 -11.00 -21.89
C VAL A 454 -15.22 -9.84 -21.57
N GLY A 455 -14.68 -8.84 -20.91
CA GLY A 455 -15.50 -7.81 -20.26
C GLY A 455 -15.01 -6.40 -20.47
N ILE A 456 -15.79 -5.49 -19.92
CA ILE A 456 -15.50 -4.07 -19.93
C ILE A 456 -15.80 -3.46 -18.56
N TYR A 457 -15.02 -2.44 -18.20
CA TYR A 457 -15.17 -1.70 -16.96
C TYR A 457 -16.17 -0.55 -17.14
N HIS A 458 -17.11 -0.45 -16.21
CA HIS A 458 -17.98 0.71 -16.04
C HIS A 458 -17.51 1.53 -14.83
N VAL A 459 -17.12 2.76 -15.06
CA VAL A 459 -16.64 3.67 -14.00
C VAL A 459 -17.81 4.19 -13.19
N SER A 460 -18.25 3.40 -12.20
CA SER A 460 -19.51 3.58 -11.48
C SER A 460 -19.59 4.86 -10.68
N TRP A 461 -18.47 5.33 -10.12
CA TRP A 461 -18.42 6.56 -9.32
C TRP A 461 -18.60 7.86 -10.14
N SER A 462 -18.48 7.80 -11.47
CA SER A 462 -18.54 8.97 -12.35
C SER A 462 -19.70 8.93 -13.35
N ASP A 463 -20.62 7.96 -13.28
CA ASP A 463 -21.65 7.76 -14.29
C ASP A 463 -23.07 7.73 -13.70
N THR A 464 -24.07 7.53 -14.56
CA THR A 464 -25.49 7.49 -14.24
C THR A 464 -26.11 6.11 -14.53
N PRO A 465 -27.24 5.76 -13.89
CA PRO A 465 -27.93 4.47 -14.20
C PRO A 465 -28.33 4.35 -15.67
N ALA A 466 -28.73 5.45 -16.31
CA ALA A 466 -29.14 5.45 -17.73
C ALA A 466 -27.95 5.17 -18.66
N ASN A 467 -26.81 5.81 -18.42
CA ASN A 467 -25.59 5.58 -19.20
C ASN A 467 -25.07 4.15 -19.01
N ARG A 468 -25.08 3.64 -17.75
CA ARG A 468 -24.70 2.25 -17.44
C ARG A 468 -25.54 1.25 -18.21
N LEU A 469 -26.86 1.48 -18.32
CA LEU A 469 -27.77 0.61 -19.07
C LEU A 469 -27.54 0.69 -20.58
N ALA A 470 -27.29 1.89 -21.11
CA ALA A 470 -26.97 2.09 -22.52
C ALA A 470 -25.65 1.39 -22.90
N MET A 471 -24.61 1.55 -22.08
CA MET A 471 -23.35 0.85 -22.22
C MET A 471 -23.54 -0.66 -22.19
N LEU A 472 -24.27 -1.20 -21.20
CA LEU A 472 -24.53 -2.63 -21.09
C LEU A 472 -25.10 -3.22 -22.39
N ARG A 473 -26.11 -2.57 -22.96
CA ARG A 473 -26.75 -3.01 -24.23
C ARG A 473 -25.77 -3.00 -25.39
N ASP A 474 -24.96 -1.98 -25.50
CA ASP A 474 -23.97 -1.85 -26.57
C ASP A 474 -22.89 -2.93 -26.47
N VAL A 475 -22.32 -3.15 -25.29
CA VAL A 475 -21.26 -4.14 -25.10
C VAL A 475 -21.78 -5.58 -25.20
N ALA A 476 -23.00 -5.84 -24.71
CA ALA A 476 -23.65 -7.14 -24.88
C ALA A 476 -23.90 -7.46 -26.36
N ALA A 477 -24.36 -6.47 -27.16
CA ALA A 477 -24.53 -6.63 -28.60
C ALA A 477 -23.20 -6.87 -29.34
N ALA A 478 -22.07 -6.41 -28.79
CA ALA A 478 -20.73 -6.67 -29.32
C ALA A 478 -20.16 -8.05 -28.91
N GLY A 479 -20.86 -8.82 -28.05
CA GLY A 479 -20.44 -10.17 -27.63
C GLY A 479 -19.65 -10.21 -26.30
N TYR A 480 -19.57 -9.10 -25.56
CA TYR A 480 -19.01 -9.13 -24.21
C TYR A 480 -19.90 -9.92 -23.27
N ASN A 481 -19.30 -10.81 -22.47
CA ASN A 481 -20.00 -11.70 -21.55
C ASN A 481 -19.88 -11.26 -20.08
N THR A 482 -19.07 -10.23 -19.80
CA THR A 482 -18.77 -9.76 -18.46
C THR A 482 -18.75 -8.24 -18.41
N ILE A 483 -19.19 -7.65 -17.29
CA ILE A 483 -19.06 -6.24 -17.00
C ILE A 483 -18.56 -6.07 -15.56
N HIS A 484 -17.55 -5.22 -15.35
CA HIS A 484 -17.19 -4.73 -14.03
C HIS A 484 -17.98 -3.45 -13.80
N ALA A 485 -18.97 -3.49 -12.94
CA ALA A 485 -19.86 -2.37 -12.71
C ALA A 485 -20.37 -2.36 -11.28
N GLY A 486 -20.23 -1.21 -10.62
CA GLY A 486 -20.65 -1.05 -9.23
C GLY A 486 -22.07 -0.53 -9.07
N ILE A 487 -22.51 -0.55 -7.82
CA ILE A 487 -23.63 0.24 -7.36
C ILE A 487 -23.17 1.70 -7.28
N ILE A 488 -23.78 2.57 -8.07
CA ILE A 488 -23.39 3.99 -8.14
C ILE A 488 -24.00 4.79 -6.99
N PRO A 489 -23.46 6.00 -6.67
CA PRO A 489 -23.94 6.80 -5.53
C PRO A 489 -25.41 7.20 -5.57
N SER A 490 -26.02 7.24 -6.75
CA SER A 490 -27.44 7.54 -6.95
C SER A 490 -28.34 6.30 -6.97
N ASP A 491 -27.79 5.09 -6.95
CA ASP A 491 -28.58 3.86 -6.93
C ASP A 491 -29.28 3.65 -5.58
N THR A 492 -30.44 3.03 -5.66
CA THR A 492 -31.04 2.23 -4.59
C THR A 492 -30.77 0.76 -4.83
N LEU A 493 -31.03 -0.11 -3.86
CA LEU A 493 -30.96 -1.54 -4.08
C LEU A 493 -31.92 -2.01 -5.19
N GLU A 494 -33.07 -1.37 -5.33
CA GLU A 494 -34.07 -1.67 -6.37
C GLU A 494 -33.58 -1.28 -7.76
N SER A 495 -33.02 -0.07 -7.93
CA SER A 495 -32.47 0.37 -9.23
C SER A 495 -31.29 -0.49 -9.67
N TYR A 496 -30.43 -0.91 -8.73
CA TYR A 496 -29.34 -1.82 -9.02
C TYR A 496 -29.83 -3.22 -9.36
N ARG A 497 -30.89 -3.71 -8.70
CA ARG A 497 -31.55 -4.98 -9.07
C ARG A 497 -32.04 -4.93 -10.52
N SER A 498 -32.70 -3.85 -10.91
CA SER A 498 -33.19 -3.69 -12.29
C SER A 498 -32.06 -3.72 -13.34
N PHE A 499 -30.88 -3.17 -12.99
CA PHE A 499 -29.69 -3.28 -13.83
C PHE A 499 -29.19 -4.74 -13.91
N LEU A 500 -29.13 -5.44 -12.77
CA LEU A 500 -28.72 -6.86 -12.74
C LEU A 500 -29.70 -7.75 -13.51
N ASP A 501 -31.01 -7.48 -13.42
CA ASP A 501 -32.05 -8.19 -14.20
C ASP A 501 -31.80 -8.04 -15.71
N GLU A 502 -31.44 -6.86 -16.17
CA GLU A 502 -31.11 -6.64 -17.59
C GLU A 502 -29.81 -7.36 -17.97
N CYS A 503 -28.79 -7.35 -17.11
CA CYS A 503 -27.58 -8.15 -17.32
C CYS A 503 -27.90 -9.65 -17.46
N ALA A 504 -28.79 -10.18 -16.62
CA ALA A 504 -29.20 -11.58 -16.70
C ALA A 504 -29.92 -11.92 -18.02
N LYS A 505 -30.81 -11.03 -18.48
CA LYS A 505 -31.50 -11.19 -19.80
C LYS A 505 -30.49 -11.20 -20.95
N LEU A 506 -29.49 -10.34 -20.89
CA LEU A 506 -28.42 -10.23 -21.90
C LEU A 506 -27.31 -11.27 -21.73
N LYS A 507 -27.40 -12.15 -20.71
CA LYS A 507 -26.38 -13.17 -20.37
C LYS A 507 -25.00 -12.56 -20.04
N VAL A 508 -24.96 -11.35 -19.54
CA VAL A 508 -23.75 -10.68 -19.08
C VAL A 508 -23.58 -10.90 -17.59
N ARG A 509 -22.39 -11.32 -17.16
CA ARG A 509 -22.04 -11.49 -15.73
C ARG A 509 -21.46 -10.20 -15.17
N VAL A 510 -21.70 -9.97 -13.89
CA VAL A 510 -21.32 -8.72 -13.22
C VAL A 510 -20.32 -9.00 -12.11
N ILE A 511 -19.19 -8.29 -12.13
CA ILE A 511 -18.34 -8.07 -10.96
C ILE A 511 -18.83 -6.79 -10.32
N THR A 512 -19.32 -6.87 -9.09
CA THR A 512 -19.91 -5.73 -8.40
C THR A 512 -18.84 -4.95 -7.62
N GLU A 513 -18.71 -3.66 -7.91
CA GLU A 513 -17.90 -2.70 -7.17
C GLU A 513 -18.79 -1.91 -6.19
N PHE A 514 -18.23 -1.50 -5.05
CA PHE A 514 -18.97 -0.80 -3.99
C PHE A 514 -18.63 0.70 -3.97
N THR A 515 -19.27 1.48 -4.82
CA THR A 515 -19.10 2.94 -4.92
C THR A 515 -20.32 3.74 -4.43
N GLY A 516 -21.39 3.05 -4.06
CA GLY A 516 -22.62 3.61 -3.55
C GLY A 516 -22.56 4.01 -2.07
N LYS A 517 -23.73 4.39 -1.54
CA LYS A 517 -23.90 4.74 -0.12
C LYS A 517 -24.14 3.52 0.77
N GLN A 518 -24.50 2.39 0.16
CA GLN A 518 -24.81 1.14 0.84
C GLN A 518 -23.51 0.46 1.30
N ARG A 519 -23.57 -0.19 2.45
CA ARG A 519 -22.44 -1.00 2.93
C ARG A 519 -22.28 -2.25 2.06
N PRO A 520 -21.04 -2.68 1.78
CA PRO A 520 -20.78 -3.88 0.99
C PRO A 520 -21.58 -5.10 1.45
N GLU A 521 -21.66 -5.32 2.76
CA GLU A 521 -22.36 -6.47 3.34
C GLU A 521 -23.86 -6.46 3.05
N GLU A 522 -24.47 -5.29 2.97
CA GLU A 522 -25.90 -5.13 2.60
C GLU A 522 -26.13 -5.50 1.13
N VAL A 523 -25.25 -5.02 0.26
CA VAL A 523 -25.30 -5.30 -1.18
C VAL A 523 -25.09 -6.80 -1.45
N ILE A 524 -24.09 -7.41 -0.80
CA ILE A 524 -23.82 -8.84 -0.92
C ILE A 524 -25.04 -9.64 -0.50
N ARG A 525 -25.62 -9.40 0.68
CA ARG A 525 -26.80 -10.11 1.15
C ARG A 525 -28.01 -9.94 0.21
N ALA A 526 -28.17 -8.76 -0.40
CA ALA A 526 -29.29 -8.47 -1.28
C ALA A 526 -29.17 -9.18 -2.64
N PHE A 527 -27.93 -9.44 -3.12
CA PHE A 527 -27.72 -9.86 -4.50
C PHE A 527 -26.91 -11.15 -4.68
N ARG A 528 -26.39 -11.79 -3.63
CA ARG A 528 -25.64 -13.05 -3.74
C ARG A 528 -26.40 -14.20 -4.43
N GLY A 529 -27.73 -14.16 -4.44
CA GLY A 529 -28.57 -15.14 -5.18
C GLY A 529 -28.97 -14.67 -6.58
N HIS A 530 -28.48 -13.52 -7.06
CA HIS A 530 -28.89 -12.98 -8.34
C HIS A 530 -28.09 -13.61 -9.50
N PRO A 531 -28.74 -14.13 -10.58
CA PRO A 531 -28.07 -14.92 -11.62
C PRO A 531 -27.04 -14.15 -12.45
N ALA A 532 -27.06 -12.82 -12.45
CA ALA A 532 -26.05 -12.01 -13.14
C ALA A 532 -24.79 -11.79 -12.32
N VAL A 533 -24.84 -11.92 -10.99
CA VAL A 533 -23.66 -11.68 -10.14
C VAL A 533 -22.67 -12.82 -10.35
N MET A 534 -21.41 -12.45 -10.61
CA MET A 534 -20.30 -13.38 -10.72
C MET A 534 -19.31 -13.20 -9.58
N GLY A 535 -19.16 -11.99 -9.09
CA GLY A 535 -18.19 -11.70 -8.05
C GLY A 535 -18.29 -10.30 -7.45
N TRP A 536 -17.45 -10.10 -6.47
CA TRP A 536 -17.37 -8.88 -5.66
C TRP A 536 -15.96 -8.29 -5.75
N ASN A 537 -15.87 -6.97 -5.85
CA ASN A 537 -14.59 -6.27 -5.78
C ASN A 537 -14.36 -5.74 -4.36
N PRO A 538 -13.51 -6.38 -3.54
CA PRO A 538 -13.21 -5.91 -2.18
C PRO A 538 -12.34 -4.65 -2.16
N GLY A 539 -11.70 -4.29 -3.28
CA GLY A 539 -10.89 -3.08 -3.40
C GLY A 539 -10.31 -2.93 -4.80
N ASP A 540 -10.42 -1.73 -5.32
CA ASP A 540 -9.82 -1.29 -6.56
C ASP A 540 -8.52 -0.53 -6.24
N GLU A 541 -7.39 -0.95 -6.79
CA GLU A 541 -6.05 -0.38 -6.52
C GLU A 541 -5.79 -0.08 -5.03
N PRO A 542 -5.93 -1.04 -4.11
CA PRO A 542 -5.93 -0.79 -2.67
C PRO A 542 -4.65 -0.14 -2.16
N ALA A 543 -3.49 -0.41 -2.76
CA ALA A 543 -2.22 0.22 -2.39
C ALA A 543 -2.24 1.73 -2.60
N GLY A 544 -2.81 2.20 -3.72
CA GLY A 544 -2.99 3.62 -4.02
C GLY A 544 -3.95 4.32 -3.07
N GLN A 545 -4.91 3.58 -2.51
CA GLN A 545 -5.89 4.08 -1.55
C GLN A 545 -5.42 3.95 -0.08
N GLY A 546 -4.22 3.44 0.17
CA GLY A 546 -3.69 3.22 1.53
C GLY A 546 -4.39 2.08 2.29
N ILE A 547 -5.08 1.19 1.58
CA ILE A 547 -5.70 -0.01 2.15
C ILE A 547 -4.62 -1.08 2.27
N THR A 548 -4.34 -1.54 3.47
CA THR A 548 -3.31 -2.55 3.72
C THR A 548 -3.71 -3.94 3.22
N SER A 549 -2.72 -4.80 2.98
CA SER A 549 -2.97 -6.20 2.62
C SER A 549 -3.75 -6.96 3.70
N ALA A 550 -3.51 -6.64 4.98
CA ALA A 550 -4.26 -7.20 6.10
C ALA A 550 -5.75 -6.81 6.06
N GLU A 551 -6.04 -5.55 5.73
CA GLU A 551 -7.43 -5.07 5.57
C GLU A 551 -8.08 -5.72 4.33
N MET A 552 -7.37 -5.88 3.23
CA MET A 552 -7.88 -6.58 2.05
C MET A 552 -8.20 -8.04 2.36
N PHE A 553 -7.30 -8.72 3.10
CA PHE A 553 -7.57 -10.10 3.54
C PHE A 553 -8.80 -10.18 4.43
N ARG A 554 -8.99 -9.22 5.35
CA ARG A 554 -10.19 -9.15 6.21
C ARG A 554 -11.47 -8.95 5.39
N ARG A 555 -11.45 -8.09 4.36
CA ARG A 555 -12.59 -7.90 3.44
C ARG A 555 -12.89 -9.17 2.67
N TYR A 556 -11.86 -9.80 2.10
CA TYR A 556 -11.98 -11.09 1.42
C TYR A 556 -12.64 -12.15 2.33
N ASP A 557 -12.12 -12.32 3.56
CA ASP A 557 -12.66 -13.25 4.54
C ASP A 557 -14.14 -12.96 4.85
N THR A 558 -14.48 -11.68 5.08
CA THR A 558 -15.86 -11.24 5.31
C THR A 558 -16.78 -11.56 4.11
N TYR A 559 -16.32 -11.28 2.89
CA TYR A 559 -17.13 -11.51 1.69
C TYR A 559 -17.36 -13.00 1.45
N LYS A 560 -16.35 -13.82 1.62
CA LYS A 560 -16.45 -15.27 1.50
C LYS A 560 -17.32 -15.91 2.60
N GLN A 561 -17.37 -15.34 3.80
CA GLN A 561 -18.32 -15.76 4.84
C GLN A 561 -19.77 -15.40 4.50
N LEU A 562 -19.98 -14.25 3.86
CA LEU A 562 -21.32 -13.81 3.44
C LEU A 562 -21.79 -14.51 2.17
N ASP A 563 -20.86 -14.83 1.30
CA ASP A 563 -21.12 -15.39 -0.04
C ASP A 563 -19.93 -16.25 -0.51
N PRO A 564 -19.91 -17.53 -0.17
CA PRO A 564 -18.89 -18.46 -0.63
C PRO A 564 -19.00 -18.84 -2.10
N ASP A 565 -20.16 -18.58 -2.75
CA ASP A 565 -20.47 -19.03 -4.09
C ASP A 565 -19.86 -18.20 -5.21
N HIS A 566 -19.49 -16.95 -4.90
CA HIS A 566 -19.00 -15.97 -5.86
C HIS A 566 -17.54 -15.61 -5.62
N ILE A 567 -16.85 -15.20 -6.71
CA ILE A 567 -15.43 -14.84 -6.63
C ILE A 567 -15.21 -13.47 -6.00
N ALA A 568 -14.04 -13.30 -5.36
CA ALA A 568 -13.45 -12.01 -5.04
C ALA A 568 -12.47 -11.62 -6.15
N TYR A 569 -12.60 -10.40 -6.66
CA TYR A 569 -11.80 -9.87 -7.77
C TYR A 569 -11.16 -8.55 -7.34
N THR A 570 -9.83 -8.44 -7.45
CA THR A 570 -9.10 -7.24 -7.01
C THR A 570 -8.17 -6.72 -8.09
N VAL A 571 -8.28 -5.43 -8.42
CA VAL A 571 -7.42 -4.73 -9.38
C VAL A 571 -6.18 -4.20 -8.67
N ILE A 572 -4.99 -4.38 -9.27
CA ILE A 572 -3.71 -3.97 -8.69
C ILE A 572 -2.81 -3.32 -9.75
N CYS A 573 -2.55 -2.01 -9.61
CA CYS A 573 -1.72 -1.24 -10.56
C CYS A 573 -0.21 -1.35 -10.29
N VAL A 574 0.22 -1.66 -9.06
CA VAL A 574 1.62 -1.62 -8.64
C VAL A 574 2.24 -3.02 -8.65
N PRO A 575 3.19 -3.34 -9.57
CA PRO A 575 3.75 -4.70 -9.66
C PRO A 575 4.45 -5.21 -8.40
N SER A 576 5.14 -4.34 -7.64
CA SER A 576 5.77 -4.71 -6.36
C SER A 576 4.78 -5.17 -5.29
N GLU A 577 3.50 -4.84 -5.45
CA GLU A 577 2.43 -5.12 -4.51
C GLU A 577 1.67 -6.43 -4.81
N TYR A 578 1.84 -7.05 -5.98
CA TYR A 578 1.15 -8.30 -6.32
C TYR A 578 1.28 -9.37 -5.22
N LYS A 579 2.49 -9.55 -4.68
CA LYS A 579 2.78 -10.50 -3.61
C LYS A 579 2.04 -10.22 -2.30
N ASN A 580 1.69 -8.94 -2.05
CA ASN A 580 1.07 -8.50 -0.81
C ASN A 580 -0.46 -8.70 -0.85
N TYR A 581 -1.08 -8.65 -2.03
CA TYR A 581 -2.53 -8.69 -2.19
C TYR A 581 -3.06 -10.00 -2.78
N ALA A 582 -2.21 -10.83 -3.40
CA ALA A 582 -2.64 -12.08 -4.03
C ALA A 582 -3.31 -13.07 -3.05
N CYS A 583 -2.99 -13.01 -1.75
CA CYS A 583 -3.59 -13.87 -0.73
C CYS A 583 -5.02 -13.46 -0.32
N GLY A 584 -5.48 -12.29 -0.69
CA GLY A 584 -6.78 -11.71 -0.31
C GLY A 584 -7.77 -11.61 -1.47
N THR A 585 -7.66 -12.47 -2.48
CA THR A 585 -8.54 -12.46 -3.66
C THR A 585 -8.55 -13.82 -4.34
N ASP A 586 -9.62 -14.15 -5.07
CA ASP A 586 -9.67 -15.30 -5.97
C ASP A 586 -9.09 -14.96 -7.35
N ILE A 587 -9.25 -13.71 -7.77
CA ILE A 587 -8.75 -13.17 -9.04
C ILE A 587 -7.89 -11.94 -8.80
N LEU A 588 -6.61 -12.03 -9.11
CA LEU A 588 -5.70 -10.89 -9.15
C LEU A 588 -5.76 -10.26 -10.54
N ALA A 589 -6.09 -8.98 -10.63
CA ALA A 589 -6.32 -8.29 -11.88
C ALA A 589 -5.33 -7.12 -12.08
N PRO A 590 -4.14 -7.39 -12.63
CA PRO A 590 -3.21 -6.31 -12.98
C PRO A 590 -3.76 -5.40 -14.07
N ASP A 591 -3.54 -4.10 -13.94
CA ASP A 591 -4.04 -3.06 -14.83
C ASP A 591 -2.93 -2.13 -15.37
N PRO A 592 -1.96 -2.65 -16.12
CA PRO A 592 -0.93 -1.84 -16.74
C PRO A 592 -1.49 -1.02 -17.91
N TYR A 593 -1.28 0.30 -17.87
CA TYR A 593 -1.74 1.24 -18.91
C TYR A 593 -0.52 1.87 -19.64
N PRO A 594 0.07 1.17 -20.63
CA PRO A 594 1.35 1.57 -21.20
C PRO A 594 1.26 2.75 -22.18
N ILE A 595 0.13 2.96 -22.83
CA ILE A 595 0.03 3.87 -23.99
C ILE A 595 -0.22 5.32 -23.53
N PRO A 596 0.54 6.28 -24.06
CA PRO A 596 1.58 6.18 -25.10
C PRO A 596 3.02 6.05 -24.59
N SER A 597 3.23 6.04 -23.25
CA SER A 597 4.55 6.21 -22.63
C SER A 597 5.46 4.99 -22.80
N ASP A 598 4.88 3.80 -22.79
CA ASP A 598 5.57 2.53 -22.91
C ASP A 598 5.06 1.75 -24.14
N PRO A 599 5.83 0.81 -24.70
CA PRO A 599 5.34 -0.07 -25.76
C PRO A 599 4.26 -1.03 -25.22
N ALA A 600 3.32 -1.41 -26.09
CA ALA A 600 2.26 -2.37 -25.75
C ALA A 600 2.80 -3.70 -25.17
N SER A 601 4.01 -4.11 -25.57
CA SER A 601 4.67 -5.33 -25.04
C SER A 601 5.09 -5.24 -23.58
N SER A 602 5.16 -4.04 -22.99
CA SER A 602 5.56 -3.86 -21.57
C SER A 602 4.60 -4.50 -20.58
N ILE A 603 3.37 -4.82 -20.99
CA ILE A 603 2.39 -5.52 -20.16
C ILE A 603 2.75 -6.99 -19.94
N TYR A 604 3.43 -7.64 -20.92
CA TYR A 604 3.70 -9.07 -20.88
C TYR A 604 4.48 -9.51 -19.62
N PRO A 605 5.66 -8.92 -19.30
CA PRO A 605 6.36 -9.26 -18.08
C PRO A 605 5.54 -8.96 -16.82
N ARG A 606 4.74 -7.88 -16.80
CA ARG A 606 3.89 -7.54 -15.65
C ARG A 606 2.84 -8.60 -15.36
N PHE A 607 2.19 -9.15 -16.40
CA PHE A 607 1.26 -10.27 -16.24
C PHE A 607 1.95 -11.59 -15.86
N CYS A 608 3.15 -11.85 -16.37
CA CYS A 608 3.95 -12.99 -15.95
C CYS A 608 4.31 -12.93 -14.46
N ASP A 609 4.73 -11.76 -13.97
CA ASP A 609 5.04 -11.53 -12.56
C ASP A 609 3.78 -11.67 -11.68
N ALA A 610 2.66 -11.08 -12.08
CA ALA A 610 1.41 -11.21 -11.35
C ALA A 610 0.94 -12.68 -11.29
N ARG A 611 1.05 -13.42 -12.40
CA ARG A 611 0.72 -14.85 -12.43
C ARG A 611 1.59 -15.64 -11.47
N LYS A 612 2.89 -15.38 -11.43
CA LYS A 612 3.83 -16.05 -10.52
C LYS A 612 3.41 -15.85 -9.06
N GLU A 613 3.01 -14.65 -8.68
CA GLU A 613 2.56 -14.38 -7.32
C GLU A 613 1.16 -14.96 -7.03
N ALA A 614 0.24 -14.90 -7.98
CA ALA A 614 -1.09 -15.48 -7.86
C ALA A 614 -1.05 -17.02 -7.64
N MET A 615 -0.22 -17.73 -8.40
CA MET A 615 -0.08 -19.19 -8.29
C MET A 615 0.41 -19.68 -6.92
N ARG A 616 0.99 -18.81 -6.10
CA ARG A 616 1.40 -19.17 -4.72
C ARG A 616 0.21 -19.36 -3.77
N TYR A 617 -0.96 -18.83 -4.15
CA TYR A 617 -2.16 -18.78 -3.31
C TYR A 617 -3.37 -19.46 -3.98
N ASP A 618 -3.14 -20.30 -5.01
CA ASP A 618 -4.19 -20.94 -5.82
C ASP A 618 -5.16 -19.91 -6.45
N THR A 619 -4.65 -18.71 -6.72
CA THR A 619 -5.33 -17.58 -7.34
C THR A 619 -4.93 -17.50 -8.81
N THR A 620 -5.78 -16.90 -9.64
CA THR A 620 -5.48 -16.69 -11.07
C THR A 620 -5.39 -15.21 -11.41
N ILE A 621 -4.94 -14.90 -12.64
CA ILE A 621 -4.92 -13.53 -13.13
C ILE A 621 -5.94 -13.30 -14.25
N TRP A 622 -6.61 -12.16 -14.20
CA TRP A 622 -7.28 -11.55 -15.35
C TRP A 622 -6.59 -10.24 -15.70
N ALA A 623 -6.54 -9.89 -16.97
CA ALA A 623 -5.89 -8.69 -17.43
C ALA A 623 -6.89 -7.53 -17.51
N VAL A 624 -6.58 -6.41 -16.87
CA VAL A 624 -7.28 -5.14 -17.12
C VAL A 624 -6.46 -4.38 -18.14
N LEU A 625 -7.02 -4.18 -19.33
CA LEU A 625 -6.32 -3.62 -20.49
C LEU A 625 -6.75 -2.20 -20.78
N GLN A 626 -5.81 -1.35 -21.16
CA GLN A 626 -6.06 0.03 -21.52
C GLN A 626 -6.91 0.16 -22.79
N SER A 627 -8.08 0.79 -22.68
CA SER A 627 -8.91 1.21 -23.81
C SER A 627 -9.31 2.69 -23.73
N PHE A 628 -8.55 3.48 -23.02
CA PHE A 628 -8.78 4.90 -22.75
C PHE A 628 -7.53 5.74 -23.01
N GLY A 629 -7.68 7.06 -23.01
CA GLY A 629 -6.59 8.03 -23.14
C GLY A 629 -7.11 9.42 -23.46
N ASN A 630 -6.24 10.26 -24.02
CA ASN A 630 -6.51 11.65 -24.39
C ASN A 630 -6.72 12.59 -23.18
N TYR A 631 -6.20 12.18 -22.00
CA TYR A 631 -6.15 13.03 -20.80
C TYR A 631 -5.00 12.63 -19.86
N GLY A 632 -4.57 13.56 -19.03
CA GLY A 632 -3.52 13.33 -18.05
C GLY A 632 -2.21 12.83 -18.68
N ASN A 633 -1.64 11.77 -18.11
CA ASN A 633 -0.42 11.14 -18.60
C ASN A 633 -0.65 10.28 -19.87
N TRP A 634 -1.89 10.02 -20.23
CA TRP A 634 -2.29 9.22 -21.39
C TRP A 634 -2.70 10.13 -22.56
N ALA A 635 -1.70 10.78 -23.19
CA ALA A 635 -1.91 11.81 -24.20
C ALA A 635 -2.65 11.35 -25.47
N ARG A 636 -2.79 10.04 -25.69
CA ARG A 636 -3.62 9.45 -26.75
C ARG A 636 -4.27 8.14 -26.28
N VAL A 637 -5.29 7.75 -26.98
CA VAL A 637 -5.89 6.42 -26.87
C VAL A 637 -5.00 5.35 -27.54
N PRO A 638 -5.10 4.07 -27.17
CA PRO A 638 -4.52 2.96 -27.92
C PRO A 638 -5.10 2.90 -29.34
N TYR A 639 -4.28 2.51 -30.31
CA TYR A 639 -4.81 2.09 -31.60
C TYR A 639 -5.51 0.72 -31.46
N SER A 640 -6.42 0.43 -32.36
CA SER A 640 -7.12 -0.87 -32.40
C SER A 640 -6.16 -2.06 -32.51
N SER A 641 -5.04 -1.89 -33.24
CA SER A 641 -3.96 -2.88 -33.30
C SER A 641 -3.26 -3.09 -31.97
N GLU A 642 -2.97 -1.99 -31.22
CA GLU A 642 -2.36 -2.07 -29.88
C GLU A 642 -3.29 -2.77 -28.89
N LEU A 643 -4.59 -2.47 -28.92
CA LEU A 643 -5.59 -3.16 -28.09
C LEU A 643 -5.60 -4.67 -28.36
N ARG A 644 -5.60 -5.10 -29.63
CA ARG A 644 -5.52 -6.51 -30.00
C ARG A 644 -4.21 -7.14 -29.53
N VAL A 645 -3.07 -6.53 -29.82
CA VAL A 645 -1.76 -7.02 -29.37
C VAL A 645 -1.72 -7.18 -27.84
N MET A 646 -2.18 -6.20 -27.09
CA MET A 646 -2.26 -6.29 -25.61
C MET A 646 -3.15 -7.47 -25.18
N SER A 647 -4.30 -7.67 -25.82
CA SER A 647 -5.21 -8.76 -25.48
C SER A 647 -4.56 -10.14 -25.67
N TYR A 648 -3.90 -10.37 -26.80
CA TYR A 648 -3.24 -11.64 -27.05
C TYR A 648 -1.97 -11.84 -26.21
N LEU A 649 -1.21 -10.78 -25.92
CA LEU A 649 -0.07 -10.83 -24.99
C LEU A 649 -0.51 -11.24 -23.58
N ALA A 650 -1.64 -10.72 -23.10
CA ALA A 650 -2.20 -11.09 -21.82
C ALA A 650 -2.55 -12.60 -21.75
N LEU A 651 -3.21 -13.14 -22.79
CA LEU A 651 -3.51 -14.56 -22.88
C LEU A 651 -2.24 -15.43 -22.92
N LEU A 652 -1.21 -15.01 -23.69
CA LEU A 652 0.08 -15.69 -23.77
C LEU A 652 0.85 -15.63 -22.45
N ALA A 653 0.69 -14.56 -21.66
CA ALA A 653 1.24 -14.45 -20.31
C ALA A 653 0.49 -15.31 -19.29
N GLY A 654 -0.69 -15.84 -19.65
CA GLY A 654 -1.48 -16.77 -18.85
C GLY A 654 -2.70 -16.18 -18.17
N ALA A 655 -3.13 -14.98 -18.57
CA ALA A 655 -4.41 -14.42 -18.11
C ALA A 655 -5.57 -15.31 -18.54
N LYS A 656 -6.54 -15.50 -17.64
CA LYS A 656 -7.75 -16.33 -17.84
C LYS A 656 -9.02 -15.50 -17.94
N GLY A 657 -8.88 -14.20 -18.11
CA GLY A 657 -9.94 -13.24 -18.37
C GLY A 657 -9.37 -11.93 -18.84
N LEU A 658 -10.16 -11.17 -19.60
CA LEU A 658 -9.80 -9.87 -20.15
C LEU A 658 -10.90 -8.86 -19.81
N ILE A 659 -10.54 -7.76 -19.19
CA ILE A 659 -11.46 -6.65 -18.89
C ILE A 659 -10.85 -5.39 -19.50
N LEU A 660 -11.60 -4.65 -20.31
CA LEU A 660 -11.13 -3.39 -20.87
C LEU A 660 -11.47 -2.22 -19.93
N TYR A 661 -10.50 -1.46 -19.53
CA TYR A 661 -10.70 -0.17 -18.86
C TYR A 661 -10.45 0.94 -19.87
N THR A 662 -11.46 1.69 -20.34
CA THR A 662 -12.87 1.68 -19.93
C THR A 662 -13.77 2.02 -21.14
N TYR A 663 -15.07 1.87 -21.00
CA TYR A 663 -16.04 2.37 -21.99
C TYR A 663 -16.20 3.89 -21.90
N SER A 664 -16.38 4.40 -20.70
CA SER A 664 -16.46 5.84 -20.42
C SER A 664 -16.08 6.12 -18.97
N ASP A 665 -15.50 7.30 -18.76
CA ASP A 665 -15.27 7.88 -17.44
C ASP A 665 -15.57 9.40 -17.48
N ARG A 666 -15.17 10.14 -16.44
CA ARG A 666 -15.40 11.58 -16.34
C ARG A 666 -14.81 12.38 -17.51
N ASN A 667 -13.69 11.92 -18.08
CA ASN A 667 -12.89 12.66 -19.06
C ASN A 667 -12.81 11.96 -20.43
N PHE A 668 -13.42 10.78 -20.57
CA PHE A 668 -13.25 9.92 -21.73
C PHE A 668 -14.55 9.19 -22.07
N ARG A 669 -14.81 9.08 -23.39
CA ARG A 669 -15.83 8.18 -23.96
C ARG A 669 -15.23 7.47 -25.16
N ILE A 670 -15.26 6.16 -25.18
CA ILE A 670 -14.69 5.37 -26.28
C ILE A 670 -15.38 5.64 -27.61
N THR A 671 -16.67 5.97 -27.60
CA THR A 671 -17.45 6.34 -28.78
C THR A 671 -16.93 7.57 -29.52
N ASP A 672 -16.17 8.43 -28.85
CA ASP A 672 -15.55 9.62 -29.44
C ASP A 672 -14.30 9.27 -30.26
N PHE A 673 -13.85 8.00 -30.23
CA PHE A 673 -12.69 7.46 -30.92
C PHE A 673 -13.10 6.30 -31.85
N PRO A 674 -13.62 6.59 -33.07
CA PRO A 674 -14.27 5.58 -33.92
C PRO A 674 -13.43 4.35 -34.24
N GLU A 675 -12.12 4.51 -34.43
CA GLU A 675 -11.20 3.42 -34.73
C GLU A 675 -11.06 2.48 -33.54
N LEU A 676 -10.81 3.02 -32.35
CA LEU A 676 -10.70 2.25 -31.10
C LEU A 676 -12.04 1.58 -30.75
N TYR A 677 -13.17 2.31 -30.89
CA TYR A 677 -14.50 1.79 -30.63
C TYR A 677 -14.85 0.61 -31.56
N ALA A 678 -14.55 0.73 -32.85
CA ALA A 678 -14.73 -0.37 -33.79
C ALA A 678 -13.85 -1.59 -33.41
N GLY A 679 -12.60 -1.34 -33.00
CA GLY A 679 -11.70 -2.39 -32.52
C GLY A 679 -12.21 -3.07 -31.25
N MET A 680 -12.71 -2.30 -30.31
CA MET A 680 -13.33 -2.81 -29.09
C MET A 680 -14.54 -3.69 -29.42
N LYS A 681 -15.42 -3.28 -30.32
CA LYS A 681 -16.61 -4.08 -30.72
C LYS A 681 -16.26 -5.34 -31.47
N ALA A 682 -15.17 -5.37 -32.22
CA ALA A 682 -14.73 -6.56 -32.96
C ALA A 682 -13.98 -7.59 -32.08
N LEU A 683 -13.43 -7.16 -30.95
CA LEU A 683 -12.53 -7.98 -30.11
C LEU A 683 -13.19 -9.25 -29.55
N PRO A 684 -14.42 -9.25 -28.97
CA PRO A 684 -15.04 -10.47 -28.44
C PRO A 684 -15.22 -11.55 -29.49
N VAL A 685 -15.72 -11.21 -30.69
CA VAL A 685 -15.92 -12.14 -31.79
C VAL A 685 -14.57 -12.73 -32.27
N GLU A 686 -13.54 -11.92 -32.30
CA GLU A 686 -12.18 -12.38 -32.63
C GLU A 686 -11.68 -13.38 -31.56
N LEU A 687 -11.88 -13.10 -30.29
CA LEU A 687 -11.44 -13.93 -29.18
C LEU A 687 -12.21 -15.27 -29.07
N GLU A 688 -13.41 -15.39 -29.59
CA GLU A 688 -14.16 -16.65 -29.64
C GLU A 688 -13.38 -17.78 -30.31
N THR A 689 -12.48 -17.44 -31.23
CA THR A 689 -11.62 -18.44 -31.92
C THR A 689 -10.59 -19.05 -30.96
N VAL A 690 -10.19 -18.35 -29.90
CA VAL A 690 -9.07 -18.73 -29.03
C VAL A 690 -9.52 -19.12 -27.62
N THR A 691 -10.56 -18.46 -27.10
CA THR A 691 -11.01 -18.67 -25.71
C THR A 691 -11.39 -20.10 -25.35
N PRO A 692 -11.99 -20.94 -26.22
CA PRO A 692 -12.23 -22.35 -25.90
C PRO A 692 -10.91 -23.12 -25.67
N ALA A 693 -9.89 -22.82 -26.47
CA ALA A 693 -8.57 -23.45 -26.31
C ALA A 693 -7.85 -22.93 -25.07
N VAL A 694 -7.95 -21.63 -24.74
CA VAL A 694 -7.43 -21.05 -23.49
C VAL A 694 -8.12 -21.67 -22.26
N ALA A 695 -9.42 -21.95 -22.37
CA ALA A 695 -10.23 -22.52 -21.29
C ALA A 695 -9.95 -24.01 -21.04
N CYS A 696 -9.69 -24.79 -22.09
CA CYS A 696 -9.67 -26.24 -22.00
C CYS A 696 -8.38 -26.89 -22.53
N GLY A 697 -7.50 -26.12 -23.18
CA GLY A 697 -6.32 -26.64 -23.84
C GLY A 697 -5.07 -26.65 -22.95
N ARG A 698 -4.16 -27.55 -23.30
CA ARG A 698 -2.81 -27.58 -22.71
C ARG A 698 -1.91 -26.56 -23.40
N PHE A 699 -1.44 -25.55 -22.65
CA PHE A 699 -0.61 -24.47 -23.17
C PHE A 699 0.85 -24.86 -23.30
N THR A 700 1.48 -24.47 -24.40
CA THR A 700 2.92 -24.54 -24.63
C THR A 700 3.41 -23.22 -25.21
N ARG A 701 4.43 -22.62 -24.58
CA ARG A 701 5.05 -21.37 -24.99
C ARG A 701 6.15 -21.62 -26.03
N HIS A 702 6.31 -20.70 -26.99
CA HIS A 702 7.30 -20.81 -28.06
C HIS A 702 8.25 -19.62 -28.16
N LEU A 703 7.74 -18.37 -28.11
CA LEU A 703 8.52 -17.14 -28.21
C LEU A 703 8.15 -16.17 -27.08
N GLU A 704 9.14 -15.48 -26.54
CA GLU A 704 8.99 -14.51 -25.42
C GLU A 704 9.74 -13.21 -25.69
N GLY A 705 9.37 -12.48 -26.76
CA GLY A 705 9.91 -11.16 -27.02
C GLY A 705 11.14 -11.10 -27.93
N GLN A 706 11.63 -12.24 -28.43
CA GLN A 706 12.67 -12.27 -29.46
C GLN A 706 12.17 -11.55 -30.71
N ASP A 707 12.90 -10.53 -31.17
CA ASP A 707 12.49 -9.64 -32.28
C ASP A 707 11.08 -9.04 -32.11
N SER A 708 10.67 -8.79 -30.86
CA SER A 708 9.31 -8.36 -30.48
C SER A 708 8.21 -9.38 -30.78
N LEU A 709 8.56 -10.64 -31.01
CA LEU A 709 7.64 -11.73 -31.27
C LEU A 709 7.32 -12.50 -29.99
N TYR A 710 6.05 -12.81 -29.82
CA TYR A 710 5.52 -13.64 -28.75
C TYR A 710 4.66 -14.74 -29.35
N SER A 711 4.77 -15.97 -28.83
CA SER A 711 3.98 -17.07 -29.35
C SER A 711 3.76 -18.19 -28.34
N GLY A 712 2.63 -18.85 -28.47
CA GLY A 712 2.28 -20.06 -27.75
C GLY A 712 1.17 -20.80 -28.45
N SER A 713 0.97 -22.05 -28.08
CA SER A 713 -0.12 -22.89 -28.60
C SER A 713 -0.88 -23.59 -27.48
N TRP A 714 -2.15 -23.83 -27.73
CA TRP A 714 -3.05 -24.68 -26.91
C TRP A 714 -3.46 -25.90 -27.70
N GLU A 715 -3.27 -27.09 -27.10
CA GLU A 715 -3.79 -28.35 -27.63
C GLU A 715 -5.16 -28.63 -27.01
N TRP A 716 -6.19 -28.69 -27.81
CA TRP A 716 -7.58 -28.84 -27.39
C TRP A 716 -8.42 -29.60 -28.40
N ASN A 717 -9.13 -30.66 -27.97
CA ASN A 717 -10.02 -31.48 -28.80
C ASN A 717 -9.38 -31.98 -30.10
N GLY A 718 -8.13 -32.43 -30.04
CA GLY A 718 -7.40 -32.90 -31.21
C GLY A 718 -6.95 -31.81 -32.18
N LYS A 719 -7.22 -30.54 -31.85
CA LYS A 719 -6.77 -29.35 -32.58
C LYS A 719 -5.64 -28.65 -31.81
N ARG A 720 -4.85 -27.94 -32.55
CA ARG A 720 -3.85 -27.03 -31.99
C ARG A 720 -4.14 -25.61 -32.45
N ILE A 721 -4.30 -24.70 -31.50
CA ILE A 721 -4.46 -23.25 -31.76
C ILE A 721 -3.15 -22.57 -31.42
N THR A 722 -2.45 -22.08 -32.42
CA THR A 722 -1.19 -21.38 -32.28
C THR A 722 -1.42 -19.88 -32.49
N VAL A 723 -0.96 -19.07 -31.53
CA VAL A 723 -0.98 -17.60 -31.59
C VAL A 723 0.43 -17.09 -31.77
N VAL A 724 0.61 -16.17 -32.73
CA VAL A 724 1.85 -15.41 -32.89
C VAL A 724 1.49 -13.93 -32.88
N VAL A 725 2.21 -13.16 -32.09
CA VAL A 725 2.05 -11.70 -31.91
C VAL A 725 3.36 -11.01 -32.23
N ASN A 726 3.30 -10.01 -33.10
CA ASN A 726 4.38 -9.05 -33.31
C ASN A 726 4.01 -7.73 -32.62
N ALA A 727 4.62 -7.48 -31.48
CA ALA A 727 4.44 -6.23 -30.72
C ALA A 727 5.44 -5.12 -31.16
N GLY A 728 6.22 -5.36 -32.19
CA GLY A 728 7.21 -4.43 -32.73
C GLY A 728 6.61 -3.44 -33.74
N LYS A 729 7.39 -2.39 -34.04
CA LYS A 729 7.03 -1.34 -35.00
C LYS A 729 7.40 -1.66 -36.44
N LYS A 730 7.98 -2.86 -36.71
CA LYS A 730 8.39 -3.34 -38.03
C LYS A 730 7.85 -4.76 -38.25
N PRO A 731 7.60 -5.18 -39.49
CA PRO A 731 7.33 -6.57 -39.79
C PRO A 731 8.47 -7.48 -39.32
N ALA A 732 8.12 -8.66 -38.78
CA ALA A 732 9.08 -9.61 -38.24
C ALA A 732 8.76 -11.04 -38.74
N GLY A 733 9.83 -11.77 -39.11
CA GLY A 733 9.71 -13.18 -39.50
C GLY A 733 9.59 -14.09 -38.30
N PHE A 734 8.63 -14.98 -38.30
CA PHE A 734 8.45 -15.97 -37.24
C PHE A 734 8.69 -17.40 -37.74
N SER A 735 9.12 -18.25 -36.81
CA SER A 735 9.25 -19.68 -37.02
C SER A 735 8.99 -20.41 -35.71
N VAL A 736 7.85 -21.10 -35.63
CA VAL A 736 7.38 -21.80 -34.40
C VAL A 736 7.06 -23.26 -34.71
N PRO A 737 7.08 -24.15 -33.71
CA PRO A 737 6.76 -25.57 -33.93
C PRO A 737 5.32 -25.74 -34.47
N ALA A 738 5.16 -26.58 -35.49
CA ALA A 738 3.88 -27.04 -35.98
C ALA A 738 3.36 -28.26 -35.20
N GLY A 739 2.08 -28.47 -35.25
CA GLY A 739 1.46 -29.72 -34.78
C GLY A 739 1.74 -30.91 -35.70
N SER A 740 1.29 -32.09 -35.31
CA SER A 740 1.50 -33.33 -36.04
C SER A 740 0.66 -33.48 -37.29
N SER A 741 -0.40 -32.65 -37.47
CA SER A 741 -1.34 -32.80 -38.59
C SER A 741 -0.75 -32.45 -39.95
N GLY A 742 0.32 -31.65 -39.98
CA GLY A 742 0.93 -31.15 -41.22
C GLY A 742 0.06 -30.17 -42.03
N LYS A 743 -1.17 -29.89 -41.55
CA LYS A 743 -2.12 -28.94 -42.15
C LYS A 743 -2.38 -27.81 -41.17
N ALA A 744 -2.26 -26.57 -41.65
CA ALA A 744 -2.53 -25.39 -40.84
C ALA A 744 -3.25 -24.31 -41.64
N GLY A 745 -4.20 -23.64 -41.03
CA GLY A 745 -4.91 -22.50 -41.63
C GLY A 745 -4.91 -21.28 -40.70
N ILE A 746 -4.71 -20.12 -41.27
CA ILE A 746 -4.84 -18.86 -40.52
C ILE A 746 -6.33 -18.58 -40.33
N ARG A 747 -6.78 -18.47 -39.09
CA ARG A 747 -8.16 -18.12 -38.69
C ARG A 747 -8.35 -16.64 -38.51
N ILE A 748 -7.33 -15.95 -37.97
CA ILE A 748 -7.33 -14.53 -37.66
C ILE A 748 -6.01 -13.91 -38.09
N GLY A 749 -6.07 -12.69 -38.66
CA GLY A 749 -4.92 -11.97 -39.13
C GLY A 749 -4.41 -12.42 -40.49
N LYS A 750 -3.21 -11.99 -40.83
CA LYS A 750 -2.51 -12.33 -42.08
C LYS A 750 -1.00 -12.45 -41.81
N ALA A 751 -0.35 -13.34 -42.52
CA ALA A 751 1.10 -13.39 -42.55
C ALA A 751 1.56 -13.59 -44.01
N ASP A 752 2.51 -12.79 -44.43
CA ASP A 752 3.12 -12.95 -45.77
C ASP A 752 4.01 -14.21 -45.76
N ASN A 753 4.08 -14.88 -46.91
CA ASN A 753 4.90 -16.07 -47.08
C ASN A 753 4.61 -17.17 -46.02
N PHE A 754 3.36 -17.27 -45.56
CA PHE A 754 2.97 -18.31 -44.61
C PHE A 754 3.14 -19.71 -45.20
N ARG A 755 3.85 -20.58 -44.49
CA ARG A 755 4.10 -21.96 -44.91
C ARG A 755 4.22 -22.91 -43.71
N VAL A 756 3.90 -24.16 -43.96
CA VAL A 756 4.13 -25.29 -43.08
C VAL A 756 5.22 -26.15 -43.69
N SER A 757 6.37 -26.29 -43.08
CA SER A 757 7.48 -27.05 -43.59
C SER A 757 8.43 -27.47 -42.47
N GLY A 758 8.93 -28.73 -42.57
CA GLY A 758 9.90 -29.25 -41.60
C GLY A 758 9.40 -29.21 -40.14
N GLY A 759 8.11 -29.46 -39.90
CA GLY A 759 7.54 -29.40 -38.56
C GLY A 759 7.47 -27.98 -37.95
N LYS A 760 7.48 -26.95 -38.80
CA LYS A 760 7.39 -25.55 -38.39
C LYS A 760 6.33 -24.78 -39.17
N LEU A 761 5.70 -23.83 -38.46
CA LEU A 761 4.91 -22.75 -39.02
C LEU A 761 5.81 -21.54 -39.16
N SER A 762 5.90 -20.95 -40.33
CA SER A 762 6.74 -19.78 -40.58
C SER A 762 6.06 -18.76 -41.50
N GLY A 763 6.44 -17.50 -41.39
CA GLY A 763 5.90 -16.40 -42.18
C GLY A 763 6.44 -15.06 -41.71
N LEU A 764 6.00 -13.99 -42.39
CA LEU A 764 6.30 -12.60 -42.03
C LEU A 764 5.04 -11.96 -41.47
N LEU A 765 5.07 -11.56 -40.18
CA LEU A 765 3.95 -10.90 -39.51
C LEU A 765 4.15 -9.39 -39.51
N GLY A 766 3.10 -8.66 -39.89
CA GLY A 766 3.10 -7.18 -39.92
C GLY A 766 3.45 -6.57 -38.57
N ALA A 767 3.80 -5.29 -38.57
CA ALA A 767 4.06 -4.52 -37.38
C ALA A 767 2.79 -4.39 -36.52
N MET A 768 2.91 -4.49 -35.22
CA MET A 768 1.79 -4.37 -34.26
C MET A 768 0.59 -5.22 -34.70
N ASP A 769 0.82 -6.50 -34.96
CA ASP A 769 -0.17 -7.42 -35.51
C ASP A 769 -0.10 -8.80 -34.82
N ARG A 770 -1.08 -9.63 -35.10
CA ARG A 770 -1.20 -11.01 -34.58
C ARG A 770 -1.81 -11.92 -35.60
N ILE A 771 -1.53 -13.20 -35.47
CA ILE A 771 -2.24 -14.25 -36.20
C ILE A 771 -2.67 -15.36 -35.24
N VAL A 772 -3.79 -16.00 -35.60
CA VAL A 772 -4.25 -17.23 -34.97
C VAL A 772 -4.27 -18.32 -36.04
N ILE A 773 -3.59 -19.40 -35.78
CA ILE A 773 -3.43 -20.52 -36.66
C ILE A 773 -4.10 -21.74 -36.04
N GLU A 774 -4.94 -22.45 -36.76
CA GLU A 774 -5.55 -23.74 -36.39
C GLU A 774 -4.89 -24.87 -37.17
N GLU A 775 -4.50 -25.93 -36.47
CA GLU A 775 -3.91 -27.15 -36.98
C GLU A 775 -4.74 -28.37 -36.60
#